data_ac4ad5a20982d37559d694a0e5f4e199
#
_entry.id   ac4ad5a20982d37559d694a0e5f4e199
#
_cell.length_a   1.000
_cell.length_b   1.000
_cell.length_c   1.000
_cell.angle_alpha   90.00
_cell.angle_beta   90.00
_cell.angle_gamma   90.00
#
_symmetry.space_group_name_H-M   'P 1'
#
loop_
_entity.id
_entity.type
_entity.pdbx_description
1 polymer ?
#
loop_
_entity_poly.entity_id
_entity_poly.type
_entity_poly.pdbx_seq_one_letter_code
_entity_poly.pdbx_strand_id
1 'polypeptide(L)'
;MQVERTSVAFAAIVLCTALPAAAQTVTIEAESMALSSYVAETGGRIRVTATTAVGTATKSFPGTSGTYNVLVSVVAEPDGQSTLEVYKGATLLRKYTYPKSDSLASFTIGNVAINQGDSIKLIGRPNAGSLARVDKLTFTKVASATPTPTPTPTPTATPTPTPTPTTTPTSTPTPTPTTTASAVTIQAESMALSTYTVEGGNRIKLPTAASTGTATAAFPGATGTYNITGYVAAEPDGQPTLQVYKGATLLRTYTYPLTDAVATFSITGVNIMNKDVIKLIGKGAGGALARVDKLAFTPVAGTTTGGTTTGGTTTGGTTTGGTAGGLTLPSTNTKSIATFESLGLYWTPPSSPGAAGCTLQYRKAGDAAWKNALPMWYDSRNNECRGSIVYLAPDTDYQVQFGLPGKQPVAQLAARTWSETFPIAKTVTVPGGSGTLAITEGGTASGYVLYTAAAGSTLDVANGKVNNVTISAPYVILRGFTLKGAQKDAILLQQGAHDVVIEDNDISGWGTYSGTTTADGQKVGTNYESGIRAQELTGLVRIVIQRNKIHDPRYGANSWTYGHPLGPQAIGFYESPGGNHVFRFNEIYSTAGHYFNDGIGGGWNFSTVGFPHADTDIYGNIIKNTWDDAIESEGGNRNVRIWGNYFDNTMTGVATTVTATGPVYIFRNVHNRSRRLSTVSTDQDSGSTFSKSGDSGGFGGGRRYVFHNTLLQATASGMTWPLGPHTGITGPGVPMTNTVSRNNILQIKKTNWAAIDPSGGGADDMDYDLYNGNVSVSGAEVNGHVGTPIYAAGHGWTSESGGLYQQATNSPGYDRGVRLPNFNDNFTGSGPDVGAAETGRPAMRFGIKGATPATSSSDGAADR
;
A
#
# COMPACT_ATOMS: atom_id res chain seq x y z
N MET A 1 -38.28 -58.71 45.53
CA MET A 1 -37.78 -59.22 44.26
C MET A 1 -36.81 -58.14 43.73
N GLN A 2 -35.51 -58.28 43.97
CA GLN A 2 -34.43 -57.43 43.48
C GLN A 2 -34.11 -57.79 42.04
N VAL A 3 -33.97 -56.82 41.19
CA VAL A 3 -33.39 -56.97 39.84
C VAL A 3 -32.09 -56.17 39.80
N GLU A 4 -30.99 -56.88 39.67
CA GLU A 4 -29.63 -56.34 39.54
C GLU A 4 -29.50 -55.53 38.24
N ARG A 5 -28.88 -54.38 38.35
CA ARG A 5 -28.43 -53.63 37.20
C ARG A 5 -26.94 -53.88 36.96
N THR A 6 -26.66 -54.58 35.88
CA THR A 6 -25.31 -54.75 35.37
C THR A 6 -24.86 -53.48 34.69
N SER A 7 -23.85 -52.79 35.21
CA SER A 7 -23.22 -51.61 34.62
C SER A 7 -22.16 -52.07 33.61
N VAL A 8 -22.37 -51.70 32.34
CA VAL A 8 -21.34 -51.81 31.30
C VAL A 8 -20.61 -50.47 31.24
N ALA A 9 -19.36 -50.48 31.60
CA ALA A 9 -18.48 -49.32 31.50
C ALA A 9 -18.04 -49.11 30.05
N PHE A 10 -18.48 -48.03 29.40
CA PHE A 10 -17.90 -47.53 28.17
C PHE A 10 -16.68 -46.64 28.50
N ALA A 11 -15.50 -47.08 28.13
CA ALA A 11 -14.29 -46.25 28.15
C ALA A 11 -14.37 -45.26 26.99
N ALA A 12 -14.66 -44.00 27.31
CA ALA A 12 -14.55 -42.90 26.38
C ALA A 12 -13.09 -42.52 26.21
N ILE A 13 -12.52 -42.83 25.06
CA ILE A 13 -11.22 -42.28 24.64
C ILE A 13 -11.45 -40.81 24.33
N VAL A 14 -11.05 -39.94 25.25
CA VAL A 14 -10.99 -38.48 24.99
C VAL A 14 -9.75 -38.21 24.14
N LEU A 15 -9.97 -37.99 22.84
CA LEU A 15 -8.95 -37.47 21.96
C LEU A 15 -8.78 -35.97 22.28
N CYS A 16 -7.79 -35.65 23.11
CA CYS A 16 -7.44 -34.28 23.44
C CYS A 16 -6.69 -33.66 22.22
N THR A 17 -7.40 -33.03 21.29
CA THR A 17 -6.79 -32.18 20.29
C THR A 17 -6.35 -30.91 20.99
N ALA A 18 -5.03 -30.72 21.13
CA ALA A 18 -4.46 -29.49 21.65
C ALA A 18 -4.83 -28.35 20.70
N LEU A 19 -5.64 -27.42 21.14
CA LEU A 19 -5.82 -26.12 20.52
C LEU A 19 -4.47 -25.41 20.48
N PRO A 20 -4.13 -24.68 19.41
CA PRO A 20 -2.92 -23.86 19.40
C PRO A 20 -3.01 -22.85 20.54
N ALA A 21 -2.01 -22.86 21.41
CA ALA A 21 -1.94 -21.94 22.53
C ALA A 21 -1.98 -20.50 21.99
N ALA A 22 -2.94 -19.69 22.45
CA ALA A 22 -2.96 -18.26 22.20
C ALA A 22 -1.58 -17.66 22.53
N ALA A 23 -1.07 -16.76 21.69
CA ALA A 23 0.21 -16.12 21.91
C ALA A 23 0.24 -15.51 23.31
N GLN A 24 1.12 -16.01 24.17
CA GLN A 24 1.18 -15.58 25.57
C GLN A 24 1.69 -14.13 25.59
N THR A 25 0.83 -13.23 26.01
CA THR A 25 1.15 -11.80 26.17
C THR A 25 1.36 -11.50 27.64
N VAL A 26 2.43 -10.74 27.96
CA VAL A 26 2.76 -10.27 29.30
C VAL A 26 2.87 -8.76 29.26
N THR A 27 2.19 -8.04 30.15
CA THR A 27 2.31 -6.59 30.26
C THR A 27 3.02 -6.21 31.57
N ILE A 28 3.94 -5.28 31.49
CA ILE A 28 4.56 -4.60 32.64
C ILE A 28 4.12 -3.14 32.56
N GLU A 29 3.22 -2.75 33.43
CA GLU A 29 2.87 -1.34 33.65
C GLU A 29 4.06 -0.62 34.28
N ALA A 30 4.42 0.55 33.76
CA ALA A 30 5.67 1.23 34.16
C ALA A 30 5.66 1.68 35.63
N GLU A 31 4.52 2.07 36.14
CA GLU A 31 4.36 2.43 37.56
C GLU A 31 4.51 1.24 38.52
N SER A 32 4.42 0.02 38.02
CA SER A 32 4.66 -1.21 38.80
C SER A 32 6.13 -1.61 38.89
N MET A 33 7.02 -0.84 38.26
CA MET A 33 8.47 -1.05 38.32
C MET A 33 9.09 -0.38 39.57
N ALA A 34 10.26 -0.83 39.97
CA ALA A 34 11.05 -0.14 40.99
C ALA A 34 11.63 1.15 40.37
N LEU A 35 11.21 2.30 40.90
CA LEU A 35 11.50 3.63 40.35
C LEU A 35 12.66 4.31 41.09
N SER A 36 13.55 4.95 40.33
CA SER A 36 14.59 5.86 40.84
C SER A 36 14.64 7.08 39.91
N SER A 37 14.44 8.29 40.50
CA SER A 37 14.24 9.55 39.74
C SER A 37 13.09 9.53 38.74
N TYR A 38 12.27 8.52 38.76
CA TYR A 38 10.94 8.44 38.16
C TYR A 38 9.89 8.53 39.30
N VAL A 39 8.74 9.10 38.98
CA VAL A 39 7.55 9.10 39.84
C VAL A 39 6.34 8.65 39.06
N ALA A 40 5.42 7.96 39.73
CA ALA A 40 4.14 7.63 39.15
C ALA A 40 3.28 8.89 38.94
N GLU A 41 2.56 8.94 37.85
CA GLU A 41 1.67 10.03 37.47
C GLU A 41 0.24 9.49 37.30
N THR A 42 -0.76 10.37 37.54
CA THR A 42 -2.16 10.01 37.33
C THR A 42 -2.38 9.55 35.89
N GLY A 43 -3.08 8.42 35.70
CA GLY A 43 -3.32 7.79 34.38
C GLY A 43 -2.44 6.59 34.09
N GLY A 44 -1.78 5.96 35.09
CA GLY A 44 -1.08 4.68 34.95
C GLY A 44 0.25 4.81 34.22
N ARG A 45 1.03 5.85 34.46
CA ARG A 45 2.31 6.09 33.78
C ARG A 45 3.35 6.67 34.74
N ILE A 46 4.62 6.66 34.30
CA ILE A 46 5.72 7.29 35.07
C ILE A 46 6.33 8.44 34.26
N ARG A 47 6.90 9.42 34.97
CA ARG A 47 7.72 10.51 34.44
C ARG A 47 8.97 10.73 35.25
N VAL A 48 10.01 11.28 34.65
CA VAL A 48 11.17 11.73 35.44
C VAL A 48 10.79 12.88 36.36
N THR A 49 11.45 12.96 37.51
CA THR A 49 11.10 13.94 38.56
C THR A 49 11.37 15.39 38.17
N ALA A 50 12.34 15.62 37.28
CA ALA A 50 12.71 16.96 36.79
C ALA A 50 13.37 16.88 35.41
N THR A 51 13.36 17.99 34.66
CA THR A 51 13.96 18.09 33.32
C THR A 51 15.49 17.92 33.29
N THR A 52 16.14 17.87 34.46
CA THR A 52 17.58 17.61 34.60
C THR A 52 17.89 16.22 35.17
N ALA A 53 16.86 15.47 35.57
CA ALA A 53 17.04 14.16 36.21
C ALA A 53 17.10 13.04 35.16
N VAL A 54 17.91 12.03 35.42
CA VAL A 54 17.88 10.78 34.67
C VAL A 54 17.11 9.75 35.48
N GLY A 55 15.96 9.31 34.95
CA GLY A 55 15.11 8.35 35.65
C GLY A 55 15.47 6.92 35.29
N THR A 56 15.35 6.01 36.25
CA THR A 56 15.52 4.56 36.04
C THR A 56 14.29 3.83 36.59
N ALA A 57 13.76 2.87 35.84
CA ALA A 57 12.71 1.97 36.29
C ALA A 57 13.12 0.52 36.00
N THR A 58 12.96 -0.39 36.96
CA THR A 58 13.45 -1.77 36.84
C THR A 58 12.42 -2.78 37.34
N LYS A 59 12.24 -3.90 36.60
CA LYS A 59 11.39 -5.01 37.05
C LYS A 59 11.90 -6.32 36.48
N SER A 60 11.81 -7.40 37.26
CA SER A 60 12.05 -8.74 36.78
C SER A 60 10.93 -9.15 35.83
N PHE A 61 11.26 -9.76 34.70
CA PHE A 61 10.29 -10.24 33.73
C PHE A 61 9.45 -11.38 34.33
N PRO A 62 8.12 -11.22 34.44
CA PRO A 62 7.28 -12.21 35.09
C PRO A 62 6.83 -13.36 34.18
N GLY A 63 7.03 -13.24 32.86
CA GLY A 63 6.59 -14.24 31.88
C GLY A 63 7.50 -15.44 31.80
N THR A 64 7.09 -16.48 31.07
CA THR A 64 7.90 -17.67 30.82
C THR A 64 9.06 -17.38 29.87
N SER A 65 10.16 -18.12 29.98
CA SER A 65 11.28 -17.96 29.06
C SER A 65 10.87 -18.20 27.60
N GLY A 66 11.41 -17.39 26.68
CA GLY A 66 11.09 -17.48 25.25
C GLY A 66 11.60 -16.29 24.46
N THR A 67 11.28 -16.25 23.19
CA THR A 67 11.51 -15.10 22.31
C THR A 67 10.27 -14.22 22.29
N TYR A 68 10.44 -12.90 22.43
CA TYR A 68 9.35 -11.94 22.54
C TYR A 68 9.53 -10.76 21.60
N ASN A 69 8.44 -10.24 21.08
CA ASN A 69 8.35 -8.87 20.57
C ASN A 69 7.89 -7.98 21.72
N VAL A 70 8.62 -6.89 21.96
CA VAL A 70 8.36 -5.97 23.07
C VAL A 70 7.86 -4.64 22.53
N LEU A 71 6.58 -4.33 22.73
CA LEU A 71 6.00 -3.03 22.43
C LEU A 71 6.15 -2.13 23.67
N VAL A 72 6.75 -0.96 23.48
CA VAL A 72 6.94 0.03 24.55
C VAL A 72 6.08 1.26 24.24
N SER A 73 5.16 1.59 25.14
CA SER A 73 4.27 2.74 25.04
C SER A 73 4.81 3.90 25.88
N VAL A 74 4.90 5.07 25.28
CA VAL A 74 5.42 6.30 25.88
C VAL A 74 4.48 7.47 25.61
N VAL A 75 4.61 8.55 26.39
CA VAL A 75 3.87 9.79 26.14
C VAL A 75 4.86 10.87 25.74
N ALA A 76 4.70 11.35 24.52
CA ALA A 76 5.52 12.41 23.95
C ALA A 76 4.97 13.80 24.37
N GLU A 77 5.85 14.79 24.34
CA GLU A 77 5.54 16.18 24.71
C GLU A 77 6.10 17.14 23.66
N PRO A 78 5.40 18.26 23.34
CA PRO A 78 5.80 19.17 22.28
C PRO A 78 7.02 20.03 22.64
N ASP A 79 7.32 20.20 23.91
CA ASP A 79 8.34 21.11 24.46
C ASP A 79 9.75 20.50 24.52
N GLY A 80 9.94 19.24 24.11
CA GLY A 80 11.25 18.61 24.04
C GLY A 80 11.26 17.24 23.41
N GLN A 81 12.44 16.69 23.16
CA GLN A 81 12.65 15.32 22.64
C GLN A 81 13.43 14.48 23.65
N SER A 82 12.74 13.97 24.64
CA SER A 82 13.29 13.03 25.61
C SER A 82 13.79 11.76 24.92
N THR A 83 14.64 11.00 25.58
CA THR A 83 15.06 9.67 25.11
C THR A 83 14.79 8.61 26.17
N LEU A 84 14.44 7.40 25.70
CA LEU A 84 14.27 6.20 26.51
C LEU A 84 15.21 5.11 26.05
N GLU A 85 15.97 4.54 26.96
CA GLU A 85 16.80 3.36 26.72
C GLU A 85 16.15 2.16 27.41
N VAL A 86 15.95 1.07 26.70
CA VAL A 86 15.37 -0.19 27.21
C VAL A 86 16.47 -1.25 27.26
N TYR A 87 16.65 -1.86 28.43
CA TYR A 87 17.67 -2.87 28.68
C TYR A 87 17.08 -4.20 29.14
N LYS A 88 17.79 -5.28 28.82
CA LYS A 88 17.68 -6.59 29.46
C LYS A 88 18.98 -6.85 30.22
N GLY A 89 18.92 -6.86 31.55
CA GLY A 89 20.11 -6.88 32.38
C GLY A 89 21.03 -5.69 32.08
N ALA A 90 22.25 -5.97 31.65
CA ALA A 90 23.23 -4.96 31.21
C ALA A 90 23.14 -4.65 29.70
N THR A 91 22.40 -5.45 28.92
CA THR A 91 22.33 -5.33 27.46
C THR A 91 21.31 -4.27 27.06
N LEU A 92 21.74 -3.22 26.36
CA LEU A 92 20.83 -2.25 25.72
C LEU A 92 20.09 -2.95 24.56
N LEU A 93 18.76 -2.99 24.65
CA LEU A 93 17.91 -3.52 23.58
C LEU A 93 17.58 -2.46 22.55
N ARG A 94 17.23 -1.24 23.01
CA ARG A 94 16.91 -0.12 22.11
C ARG A 94 17.01 1.22 22.85
N LYS A 95 17.42 2.26 22.10
CA LYS A 95 17.28 3.66 22.46
C LYS A 95 16.24 4.29 21.54
N TYR A 96 15.29 5.02 22.10
CA TYR A 96 14.20 5.67 21.40
C TYR A 96 14.19 7.16 21.73
N THR A 97 14.06 8.00 20.69
CA THR A 97 13.88 9.45 20.85
C THR A 97 12.41 9.78 20.66
N TYR A 98 11.81 10.46 21.59
CA TYR A 98 10.39 10.81 21.56
C TYR A 98 10.10 11.81 20.43
N PRO A 99 8.96 11.70 19.73
CA PRO A 99 8.52 12.76 18.83
C PRO A 99 8.18 14.03 19.59
N LYS A 100 8.23 15.18 18.90
CA LYS A 100 7.71 16.46 19.44
C LYS A 100 6.21 16.54 19.19
N SER A 101 5.42 15.94 20.02
CA SER A 101 3.96 15.92 19.90
C SER A 101 3.35 15.71 21.28
N ASP A 102 2.14 16.19 21.50
CA ASP A 102 1.37 15.89 22.71
C ASP A 102 0.51 14.65 22.44
N SER A 103 1.13 13.47 22.42
CA SER A 103 0.45 12.24 22.04
C SER A 103 1.08 10.98 22.64
N LEU A 104 0.30 9.91 22.70
CA LEU A 104 0.83 8.56 22.90
C LEU A 104 1.68 8.17 21.70
N ALA A 105 2.86 7.65 21.97
CA ALA A 105 3.77 7.09 20.97
C ALA A 105 4.22 5.71 21.42
N SER A 106 4.62 4.87 20.48
CA SER A 106 5.11 3.53 20.79
C SER A 106 6.21 3.10 19.84
N PHE A 107 7.00 2.11 20.28
CA PHE A 107 7.97 1.45 19.41
C PHE A 107 8.12 -0.01 19.79
N THR A 108 8.47 -0.85 18.84
CA THR A 108 8.63 -2.30 19.03
C THR A 108 10.12 -2.70 18.99
N ILE A 109 10.49 -3.63 19.87
CA ILE A 109 11.77 -4.32 19.86
C ILE A 109 11.49 -5.78 19.53
N GLY A 110 11.87 -6.23 18.33
CA GLY A 110 11.54 -7.56 17.82
C GLY A 110 12.50 -8.66 18.28
N ASN A 111 11.97 -9.88 18.42
CA ASN A 111 12.75 -11.13 18.62
C ASN A 111 13.74 -11.13 19.79
N VAL A 112 13.34 -10.55 20.91
CA VAL A 112 14.17 -10.52 22.13
C VAL A 112 14.07 -11.85 22.86
N ALA A 113 15.16 -12.57 23.02
CA ALA A 113 15.22 -13.75 23.90
C ALA A 113 15.21 -13.27 25.36
N ILE A 114 14.14 -13.61 26.12
CA ILE A 114 13.96 -13.19 27.52
C ILE A 114 13.67 -14.43 28.35
N ASN A 115 14.44 -14.59 29.45
CA ASN A 115 14.16 -15.64 30.42
C ASN A 115 13.28 -15.12 31.55
N GLN A 116 12.49 -15.98 32.14
CA GLN A 116 11.76 -15.64 33.36
C GLN A 116 12.76 -15.14 34.42
N GLY A 117 12.47 -13.99 35.02
CA GLY A 117 13.33 -13.36 36.00
C GLY A 117 14.39 -12.42 35.42
N ASP A 118 14.58 -12.36 34.11
CA ASP A 118 15.49 -11.36 33.50
C ASP A 118 15.09 -9.95 33.94
N SER A 119 16.08 -9.12 34.29
CA SER A 119 15.85 -7.74 34.69
C SER A 119 15.56 -6.89 33.44
N ILE A 120 14.38 -6.31 33.36
CA ILE A 120 13.99 -5.28 32.38
C ILE A 120 14.20 -3.92 33.04
N LYS A 121 15.01 -3.07 32.39
CA LYS A 121 15.36 -1.75 32.91
C LYS A 121 15.12 -0.66 31.87
N LEU A 122 14.52 0.41 32.28
CA LEU A 122 14.30 1.64 31.52
C LEU A 122 15.21 2.75 32.06
N ILE A 123 15.79 3.54 31.16
CA ILE A 123 16.50 4.77 31.53
C ILE A 123 15.93 5.90 30.68
N GLY A 124 15.21 6.81 31.31
CA GLY A 124 14.64 8.00 30.67
C GLY A 124 15.52 9.22 30.88
N ARG A 125 15.79 9.92 29.80
CA ARG A 125 16.55 11.18 29.82
C ARG A 125 15.65 12.30 29.27
N PRO A 126 15.29 13.25 30.09
CA PRO A 126 14.53 14.40 29.68
C PRO A 126 15.32 15.29 28.72
N ASN A 127 14.60 16.08 27.92
CA ASN A 127 15.20 17.08 27.06
C ASN A 127 14.26 18.28 26.95
N ALA A 128 14.80 19.49 27.10
CA ALA A 128 14.03 20.75 27.18
C ALA A 128 12.92 20.64 28.23
N GLY A 129 11.66 20.82 27.91
CA GLY A 129 10.52 20.68 28.83
C GLY A 129 10.01 19.24 29.00
N SER A 130 10.36 18.34 28.10
CA SER A 130 9.82 16.97 28.06
C SER A 130 10.41 16.05 29.16
N LEU A 131 9.57 15.27 29.82
CA LEU A 131 9.88 14.51 31.06
C LEU A 131 10.05 12.98 30.84
N ALA A 132 10.29 12.51 29.64
CA ALA A 132 10.51 11.09 29.32
C ALA A 132 9.46 10.15 29.95
N ARG A 133 8.19 10.39 29.67
CA ARG A 133 7.05 9.62 30.21
C ARG A 133 6.95 8.24 29.60
N VAL A 134 6.71 7.22 30.42
CA VAL A 134 6.50 5.83 29.99
C VAL A 134 5.20 5.30 30.57
N ASP A 135 4.38 4.66 29.73
CA ASP A 135 3.13 4.01 30.09
C ASP A 135 3.38 2.53 30.44
N LYS A 136 3.74 1.71 29.49
CA LYS A 136 3.91 0.28 29.70
C LYS A 136 4.80 -0.40 28.69
N LEU A 137 5.14 -1.66 28.96
CA LEU A 137 5.79 -2.59 28.05
C LEU A 137 4.90 -3.82 27.87
N THR A 138 4.58 -4.17 26.63
CA THR A 138 3.81 -5.37 26.30
C THR A 138 4.72 -6.36 25.55
N PHE A 139 4.85 -7.56 26.10
CA PHE A 139 5.70 -8.64 25.61
C PHE A 139 4.81 -9.71 24.96
N THR A 140 4.89 -9.88 23.64
CA THR A 140 4.15 -10.92 22.90
C THR A 140 5.12 -12.04 22.54
N LYS A 141 4.85 -13.25 23.01
CA LYS A 141 5.72 -14.41 22.79
C LYS A 141 5.65 -14.83 21.31
N VAL A 142 6.81 -14.95 20.68
CA VAL A 142 6.93 -15.49 19.31
C VAL A 142 6.76 -17.01 19.39
N ALA A 143 5.83 -17.56 18.59
CA ALA A 143 5.62 -19.00 18.55
C ALA A 143 6.88 -19.71 18.05
N SER A 144 7.39 -20.66 18.82
CA SER A 144 8.47 -21.54 18.37
C SER A 144 7.89 -22.55 17.37
N ALA A 145 8.52 -22.69 16.21
CA ALA A 145 8.14 -23.74 15.28
C ALA A 145 8.31 -25.11 15.99
N THR A 146 7.23 -25.88 16.11
CA THR A 146 7.27 -27.22 16.66
C THR A 146 8.13 -28.10 15.76
N PRO A 147 9.15 -28.81 16.28
CA PRO A 147 9.91 -29.75 15.46
C PRO A 147 8.98 -30.86 14.96
N THR A 148 9.03 -31.11 13.66
CA THR A 148 8.34 -32.23 13.03
C THR A 148 8.80 -33.53 13.68
N PRO A 149 7.93 -34.42 14.15
CA PRO A 149 8.34 -35.67 14.75
C PRO A 149 9.09 -36.55 13.75
N THR A 150 10.26 -37.02 14.14
CA THR A 150 11.06 -37.98 13.39
C THR A 150 10.23 -39.28 13.20
N PRO A 151 10.10 -39.83 11.98
CA PRO A 151 9.35 -41.05 11.77
C PRO A 151 10.02 -42.21 12.47
N THR A 152 9.25 -42.95 13.26
CA THR A 152 9.64 -44.21 13.90
C THR A 152 9.92 -45.24 12.80
N PRO A 153 11.02 -46.03 12.91
CA PRO A 153 11.35 -47.01 11.90
C PRO A 153 10.30 -48.14 11.87
N THR A 154 9.79 -48.43 10.69
CA THR A 154 8.90 -49.56 10.42
C THR A 154 9.68 -50.86 10.47
N PRO A 155 9.14 -51.97 11.05
CA PRO A 155 9.85 -53.23 11.14
C PRO A 155 10.07 -53.85 9.75
N THR A 156 11.28 -54.37 9.56
CA THR A 156 11.77 -55.02 8.36
C THR A 156 11.01 -56.32 8.08
N ALA A 157 10.43 -56.44 6.89
CA ALA A 157 9.82 -57.68 6.41
C ALA A 157 10.88 -58.62 5.82
N THR A 158 10.74 -59.90 6.09
CA THR A 158 11.59 -61.01 5.67
C THR A 158 11.56 -61.22 4.14
N PRO A 159 12.68 -61.57 3.49
CA PRO A 159 12.79 -61.70 2.03
C PRO A 159 12.11 -62.93 1.47
N THR A 160 11.38 -62.78 0.37
CA THR A 160 10.86 -63.86 -0.47
C THR A 160 11.70 -63.96 -1.75
N PRO A 161 11.92 -65.16 -2.33
CA PRO A 161 13.02 -65.44 -3.27
C PRO A 161 12.83 -64.88 -4.70
N THR A 162 13.99 -64.64 -5.31
CA THR A 162 14.25 -64.10 -6.64
C THR A 162 13.71 -64.97 -7.78
N PRO A 163 13.16 -64.37 -8.86
CA PRO A 163 13.16 -64.95 -10.19
C PRO A 163 14.25 -64.33 -11.11
N THR A 164 14.77 -65.14 -11.96
CA THR A 164 15.88 -64.99 -12.89
C THR A 164 15.67 -63.93 -14.00
N PRO A 165 16.74 -63.33 -14.59
CA PRO A 165 16.70 -62.08 -15.32
C PRO A 165 16.20 -62.17 -16.78
N THR A 166 15.46 -61.13 -17.19
CA THR A 166 15.19 -60.85 -18.58
C THR A 166 15.74 -59.50 -18.97
N THR A 167 16.30 -59.42 -20.10
CA THR A 167 17.13 -58.40 -20.75
C THR A 167 16.71 -56.94 -20.59
N THR A 168 17.70 -56.09 -20.33
CA THR A 168 17.74 -54.66 -20.20
C THR A 168 17.30 -53.85 -21.45
N PRO A 169 16.52 -52.78 -21.26
CA PRO A 169 16.64 -51.59 -22.08
C PRO A 169 17.43 -50.50 -21.36
N THR A 170 18.27 -49.84 -22.07
CA THR A 170 19.16 -48.76 -21.72
C THR A 170 18.52 -47.65 -20.90
N SER A 171 19.10 -47.33 -19.76
CA SER A 171 18.66 -46.27 -18.83
C SER A 171 18.87 -44.89 -19.44
N THR A 172 17.79 -44.13 -19.55
CA THR A 172 17.81 -42.69 -19.68
C THR A 172 18.24 -42.06 -18.34
N PRO A 173 19.12 -41.07 -18.31
CA PRO A 173 19.60 -40.51 -17.04
C PRO A 173 18.44 -39.80 -16.28
N THR A 174 18.30 -40.19 -15.04
CA THR A 174 17.41 -39.53 -14.06
C THR A 174 17.86 -38.11 -13.84
N PRO A 175 16.98 -37.09 -13.92
CA PRO A 175 17.36 -35.71 -13.60
C PRO A 175 17.70 -35.57 -12.12
N THR A 176 18.87 -34.98 -11.86
CA THR A 176 19.33 -34.57 -10.53
C THR A 176 18.31 -33.61 -9.91
N PRO A 177 17.96 -33.74 -8.63
CA PRO A 177 16.99 -32.84 -7.98
C PRO A 177 17.53 -31.41 -7.98
N THR A 178 16.79 -30.50 -8.62
CA THR A 178 17.07 -29.07 -8.65
C THR A 178 16.75 -28.49 -7.28
N THR A 179 17.77 -28.06 -6.54
CA THR A 179 17.58 -27.34 -5.28
C THR A 179 17.03 -25.94 -5.58
N THR A 180 15.84 -25.65 -5.11
CA THR A 180 15.21 -24.31 -5.20
C THR A 180 16.08 -23.33 -4.40
N ALA A 181 16.44 -22.20 -5.01
CA ALA A 181 17.21 -21.16 -4.33
C ALA A 181 16.39 -20.55 -3.16
N SER A 182 16.98 -20.49 -1.99
CA SER A 182 16.41 -19.87 -0.79
C SER A 182 17.10 -18.54 -0.48
N ALA A 183 16.46 -17.69 0.30
CA ALA A 183 17.05 -16.43 0.77
C ALA A 183 18.29 -16.71 1.62
N VAL A 184 19.32 -15.88 1.45
CA VAL A 184 20.63 -16.03 2.10
C VAL A 184 21.04 -14.69 2.70
N THR A 185 21.69 -14.71 3.87
CA THR A 185 22.31 -13.54 4.46
C THR A 185 23.80 -13.80 4.70
N ILE A 186 24.62 -12.86 4.31
CA ILE A 186 26.06 -12.83 4.67
C ILE A 186 26.23 -11.68 5.67
N GLN A 187 26.54 -12.04 6.90
CA GLN A 187 26.88 -11.07 7.95
C GLN A 187 28.29 -10.53 7.68
N ALA A 188 28.46 -9.21 7.75
CA ALA A 188 29.73 -8.60 7.36
C ALA A 188 30.88 -8.99 8.28
N GLU A 189 30.63 -9.19 9.58
CA GLU A 189 31.60 -9.65 10.55
C GLU A 189 32.04 -11.11 10.34
N SER A 190 31.29 -11.90 9.58
CA SER A 190 31.67 -13.27 9.20
C SER A 190 32.56 -13.35 7.94
N MET A 191 32.75 -12.23 7.25
CA MET A 191 33.58 -12.15 6.04
C MET A 191 35.08 -12.16 6.40
N ALA A 192 35.91 -12.55 5.47
CA ALA A 192 37.37 -12.38 5.60
C ALA A 192 37.71 -10.89 5.46
N LEU A 193 38.19 -10.28 6.53
CA LEU A 193 38.43 -8.84 6.65
C LEU A 193 39.88 -8.46 6.38
N SER A 194 40.07 -7.35 5.66
CA SER A 194 41.35 -6.67 5.49
C SER A 194 41.15 -5.18 5.75
N THR A 195 41.87 -4.64 6.73
CA THR A 195 41.74 -3.29 7.28
C THR A 195 40.43 -3.06 8.06
N TYR A 196 39.31 -3.70 7.70
CA TYR A 196 38.08 -3.66 8.50
C TYR A 196 38.28 -4.36 9.85
N THR A 197 37.63 -3.85 10.89
CA THR A 197 37.54 -4.46 12.23
C THR A 197 36.10 -4.70 12.61
N VAL A 198 35.83 -5.71 13.42
CA VAL A 198 34.48 -5.99 13.94
C VAL A 198 34.11 -4.95 15.01
N GLU A 199 32.93 -4.36 14.91
CA GLU A 199 32.38 -3.42 15.87
C GLU A 199 31.12 -3.97 16.52
N GLY A 200 31.09 -4.00 17.85
CA GLY A 200 29.91 -4.44 18.60
C GLY A 200 29.48 -5.89 18.40
N GLY A 201 30.30 -6.72 17.72
CA GLY A 201 30.02 -8.12 17.46
C GLY A 201 29.04 -8.42 16.33
N ASN A 202 28.49 -7.41 15.65
CA ASN A 202 27.44 -7.58 14.64
C ASN A 202 27.60 -6.70 13.39
N ARG A 203 28.73 -6.03 13.21
CA ARG A 203 29.05 -5.24 12.02
C ARG A 203 30.56 -4.99 11.90
N ILE A 204 30.97 -4.51 10.75
CA ILE A 204 32.38 -4.13 10.53
C ILE A 204 32.49 -2.62 10.32
N LYS A 205 33.65 -2.05 10.70
CA LYS A 205 33.99 -0.65 10.46
C LYS A 205 35.44 -0.49 10.02
N LEU A 206 35.69 0.62 9.35
CA LEU A 206 37.07 1.06 9.10
C LEU A 206 37.71 1.58 10.41
N PRO A 207 39.00 1.42 10.61
CA PRO A 207 39.68 1.93 11.80
C PRO A 207 39.76 3.46 11.84
N THR A 208 39.83 4.13 10.69
CA THR A 208 39.84 5.59 10.56
C THR A 208 39.12 6.03 9.29
N ALA A 209 38.67 7.29 9.24
CA ALA A 209 38.00 7.88 8.07
C ALA A 209 38.91 8.02 6.84
N ALA A 210 40.24 7.97 6.99
CA ALA A 210 41.20 7.96 5.91
C ALA A 210 41.45 6.57 5.32
N SER A 211 40.96 5.52 5.98
CA SER A 211 41.20 4.12 5.61
C SER A 211 40.35 3.66 4.43
N THR A 212 40.87 2.66 3.72
CA THR A 212 40.10 1.81 2.80
C THR A 212 40.20 0.39 3.25
N GLY A 213 39.08 -0.32 3.35
CA GLY A 213 39.06 -1.71 3.82
C GLY A 213 38.35 -2.63 2.84
N THR A 214 38.64 -3.91 2.93
CA THR A 214 38.03 -4.96 2.11
C THR A 214 37.44 -6.06 2.99
N ALA A 215 36.26 -6.57 2.63
CA ALA A 215 35.69 -7.76 3.23
C ALA A 215 35.25 -8.72 2.12
N THR A 216 35.51 -10.02 2.26
CA THR A 216 35.22 -11.02 1.23
C THR A 216 34.56 -12.26 1.82
N ALA A 217 33.58 -12.84 1.11
CA ALA A 217 32.98 -14.13 1.46
C ALA A 217 32.61 -14.90 0.19
N ALA A 218 32.64 -16.21 0.24
CA ALA A 218 32.04 -17.06 -0.78
C ALA A 218 30.51 -17.07 -0.58
N PHE A 219 29.75 -16.91 -1.65
CA PHE A 219 28.32 -16.97 -1.60
C PHE A 219 27.84 -18.38 -1.21
N PRO A 220 27.11 -18.55 -0.09
CA PRO A 220 26.76 -19.88 0.40
C PRO A 220 25.44 -20.41 -0.20
N GLY A 221 24.67 -19.58 -0.94
CA GLY A 221 23.40 -19.97 -1.51
C GLY A 221 23.51 -20.82 -2.78
N ALA A 222 22.39 -21.35 -3.24
CA ALA A 222 22.30 -22.05 -4.52
C ALA A 222 22.55 -21.07 -5.70
N THR A 223 23.01 -21.58 -6.83
CA THR A 223 23.11 -20.80 -8.07
C THR A 223 21.76 -20.27 -8.48
N GLY A 224 21.65 -18.98 -8.75
CA GLY A 224 20.40 -18.31 -9.11
C GLY A 224 20.55 -16.82 -9.33
N THR A 225 19.44 -16.19 -9.63
CA THR A 225 19.35 -14.72 -9.70
C THR A 225 18.86 -14.19 -8.35
N TYR A 226 19.55 -13.18 -7.82
CA TYR A 226 19.26 -12.62 -6.51
C TYR A 226 19.13 -11.10 -6.56
N ASN A 227 18.25 -10.57 -5.72
CA ASN A 227 18.29 -9.18 -5.28
C ASN A 227 19.11 -9.10 -4.00
N ILE A 228 20.05 -8.16 -3.95
CA ILE A 228 20.96 -7.98 -2.81
C ILE A 228 20.54 -6.69 -2.10
N THR A 229 20.26 -6.77 -0.80
CA THR A 229 20.05 -5.60 0.05
C THR A 229 21.26 -5.47 0.99
N GLY A 230 21.98 -4.35 0.89
CA GLY A 230 23.05 -4.01 1.80
C GLY A 230 22.56 -3.15 2.96
N TYR A 231 22.99 -3.47 4.16
CA TYR A 231 22.69 -2.75 5.40
C TYR A 231 23.96 -2.09 5.92
N VAL A 232 23.92 -0.78 6.14
CA VAL A 232 25.07 0.02 6.55
C VAL A 232 24.69 0.96 7.68
N ALA A 233 25.65 1.39 8.51
CA ALA A 233 25.43 2.44 9.48
C ALA A 233 26.08 3.73 8.99
N ALA A 234 25.28 4.75 8.78
CA ALA A 234 25.70 6.08 8.33
C ALA A 234 25.98 7.00 9.52
N GLU A 235 26.80 8.02 9.30
CA GLU A 235 27.21 9.03 10.28
C GLU A 235 27.04 10.43 9.66
N PRO A 236 26.70 11.46 10.47
CA PRO A 236 26.44 12.80 9.95
C PRO A 236 27.71 13.59 9.58
N ASP A 237 28.88 13.14 10.00
CA ASP A 237 30.15 13.85 9.88
C ASP A 237 30.95 13.49 8.61
N GLY A 238 30.39 12.71 7.70
CA GLY A 238 30.95 12.41 6.39
C GLY A 238 30.14 11.47 5.54
N GLN A 239 30.52 11.37 4.26
CA GLN A 239 29.87 10.47 3.30
C GLN A 239 30.82 9.37 2.81
N PRO A 240 31.06 8.32 3.58
CA PRO A 240 31.83 7.16 3.14
C PRO A 240 31.23 6.55 1.88
N THR A 241 32.01 5.74 1.18
CA THR A 241 31.54 4.96 0.04
C THR A 241 31.74 3.47 0.29
N LEU A 242 30.83 2.66 -0.23
CA LEU A 242 30.90 1.21 -0.25
C LEU A 242 30.73 0.71 -1.68
N GLN A 243 31.67 -0.06 -2.16
CA GLN A 243 31.60 -0.77 -3.43
C GLN A 243 31.29 -2.24 -3.17
N VAL A 244 30.35 -2.80 -3.89
CA VAL A 244 29.98 -4.22 -3.83
C VAL A 244 30.35 -4.89 -5.14
N TYR A 245 31.10 -5.98 -5.06
CA TYR A 245 31.58 -6.75 -6.20
C TYR A 245 31.11 -8.21 -6.16
N LYS A 246 30.93 -8.78 -7.34
CA LYS A 246 30.89 -10.23 -7.58
C LYS A 246 32.14 -10.60 -8.34
N GLY A 247 33.07 -11.33 -7.71
CA GLY A 247 34.43 -11.57 -8.26
C GLY A 247 35.13 -10.25 -8.56
N ALA A 248 35.48 -10.04 -9.84
CA ALA A 248 36.08 -8.79 -10.33
C ALA A 248 35.02 -7.73 -10.78
N THR A 249 33.75 -8.12 -10.93
CA THR A 249 32.71 -7.24 -11.45
C THR A 249 32.15 -6.34 -10.36
N LEU A 250 32.25 -5.02 -10.53
CA LEU A 250 31.58 -4.05 -9.67
C LEU A 250 30.09 -4.09 -9.93
N LEU A 251 29.29 -4.36 -8.88
CA LEU A 251 27.84 -4.39 -8.94
C LEU A 251 27.24 -3.01 -8.60
N ARG A 252 27.79 -2.33 -7.60
CA ARG A 252 27.31 -1.02 -7.15
C ARG A 252 28.37 -0.28 -6.35
N THR A 253 28.40 1.06 -6.51
CA THR A 253 28.99 1.99 -5.55
C THR A 253 27.86 2.69 -4.82
N TYR A 254 27.88 2.65 -3.50
CA TYR A 254 26.92 3.32 -2.62
C TYR A 254 27.62 4.40 -1.80
N THR A 255 27.07 5.61 -1.81
CA THR A 255 27.50 6.73 -0.96
C THR A 255 26.56 6.80 0.23
N TYR A 256 27.12 6.82 1.44
CA TYR A 256 26.34 6.86 2.68
C TYR A 256 25.64 8.22 2.82
N PRO A 257 24.40 8.25 3.33
CA PRO A 257 23.73 9.50 3.65
C PRO A 257 24.37 10.18 4.86
N LEU A 258 24.21 11.50 4.96
CA LEU A 258 24.63 12.30 6.13
C LEU A 258 23.60 12.21 7.26
N THR A 259 23.51 11.04 7.86
CA THR A 259 22.53 10.76 8.95
C THR A 259 23.16 9.84 9.97
N ASP A 260 22.76 9.93 11.23
CA ASP A 260 23.12 8.94 12.26
C ASP A 260 22.06 7.84 12.29
N ALA A 261 22.06 6.98 11.26
CA ALA A 261 21.04 5.95 11.10
C ALA A 261 21.54 4.73 10.33
N VAL A 262 20.84 3.62 10.49
CA VAL A 262 20.98 2.47 9.59
C VAL A 262 20.36 2.84 8.24
N ALA A 263 21.15 2.72 7.19
CA ALA A 263 20.72 2.94 5.82
C ALA A 263 20.80 1.64 5.02
N THR A 264 20.00 1.54 3.97
CA THR A 264 19.99 0.38 3.09
C THR A 264 20.13 0.78 1.64
N PHE A 265 20.67 -0.15 0.84
CA PHE A 265 20.68 -0.03 -0.61
C PHE A 265 20.37 -1.37 -1.25
N SER A 266 19.84 -1.37 -2.48
CA SER A 266 19.48 -2.59 -3.18
C SER A 266 20.24 -2.71 -4.51
N ILE A 267 20.62 -3.93 -4.87
CA ILE A 267 21.16 -4.31 -6.18
C ILE A 267 20.26 -5.43 -6.70
N THR A 268 19.58 -5.23 -7.80
CA THR A 268 18.56 -6.16 -8.30
C THR A 268 19.08 -7.03 -9.44
N GLY A 269 18.56 -8.27 -9.52
CA GLY A 269 18.74 -9.12 -10.69
C GLY A 269 20.17 -9.65 -10.89
N VAL A 270 20.93 -9.85 -9.83
CA VAL A 270 22.32 -10.34 -9.92
C VAL A 270 22.34 -11.86 -10.06
N ASN A 271 22.87 -12.36 -11.16
CA ASN A 271 23.15 -13.80 -11.31
C ASN A 271 24.35 -14.19 -10.46
N ILE A 272 24.15 -15.02 -9.48
CA ILE A 272 25.19 -15.48 -8.54
C ILE A 272 25.23 -17.00 -8.56
N MET A 273 26.43 -17.54 -8.76
CA MET A 273 26.70 -18.97 -8.64
C MET A 273 27.07 -19.33 -7.21
N ASN A 274 26.75 -20.53 -6.78
CA ASN A 274 27.26 -21.04 -5.51
C ASN A 274 28.79 -20.90 -5.46
N LYS A 275 29.29 -20.34 -4.34
CA LYS A 275 30.71 -20.01 -4.11
C LYS A 275 31.29 -18.83 -4.90
N ASP A 276 30.49 -18.07 -5.67
CA ASP A 276 30.93 -16.78 -6.18
C ASP A 276 31.47 -15.91 -5.05
N VAL A 277 32.59 -15.22 -5.29
CA VAL A 277 33.16 -14.33 -4.28
C VAL A 277 32.41 -13.02 -4.24
N ILE A 278 31.80 -12.73 -3.12
CA ILE A 278 31.24 -11.42 -2.82
C ILE A 278 32.27 -10.59 -2.07
N LYS A 279 32.55 -9.40 -2.60
CA LYS A 279 33.60 -8.52 -2.04
C LYS A 279 33.03 -7.12 -1.80
N LEU A 280 33.33 -6.58 -0.65
CA LEU A 280 33.07 -5.22 -0.23
C LEU A 280 34.35 -4.43 -0.19
N ILE A 281 34.34 -3.20 -0.71
CA ILE A 281 35.40 -2.23 -0.52
C ILE A 281 34.82 -0.96 0.04
N GLY A 282 35.10 -0.63 1.28
CA GLY A 282 34.66 0.60 1.92
C GLY A 282 35.78 1.63 2.01
N LYS A 283 35.45 2.88 1.79
CA LYS A 283 36.35 4.02 1.94
C LYS A 283 35.69 5.05 2.84
N GLY A 284 36.35 5.47 3.89
CA GLY A 284 35.90 6.53 4.77
C GLY A 284 35.99 7.91 4.11
N ALA A 285 35.23 8.88 4.62
CA ALA A 285 35.24 10.26 4.15
C ALA A 285 34.76 11.23 5.24
N GLY A 286 35.35 12.42 5.31
CA GLY A 286 35.06 13.37 6.39
C GLY A 286 35.51 12.81 7.74
N GLY A 287 34.65 12.81 8.72
CA GLY A 287 34.84 12.14 10.00
C GLY A 287 34.28 10.70 10.02
N ALA A 288 33.50 10.33 9.01
CA ALA A 288 32.69 9.11 9.00
C ALA A 288 33.43 7.86 8.52
N LEU A 289 33.08 6.73 9.12
CA LEU A 289 33.63 5.41 8.81
C LEU A 289 32.67 4.62 7.93
N ALA A 290 33.17 3.91 6.92
CA ALA A 290 32.31 2.97 6.18
C ALA A 290 32.02 1.76 7.07
N ARG A 291 30.81 1.70 7.63
CA ARG A 291 30.30 0.62 8.47
C ARG A 291 29.32 -0.26 7.70
N VAL A 292 29.47 -1.57 7.80
CA VAL A 292 28.59 -2.54 7.13
C VAL A 292 28.10 -3.57 8.13
N ASP A 293 26.79 -3.80 8.16
CA ASP A 293 26.14 -4.83 8.98
C ASP A 293 26.08 -6.16 8.20
N LYS A 294 25.38 -6.18 7.08
CA LYS A 294 25.15 -7.42 6.32
C LYS A 294 24.75 -7.16 4.87
N LEU A 295 24.79 -8.24 4.09
CA LEU A 295 24.15 -8.33 2.78
C LEU A 295 23.08 -9.43 2.83
N ALA A 296 21.82 -9.10 2.51
CA ALA A 296 20.73 -10.05 2.35
C ALA A 296 20.52 -10.32 0.86
N PHE A 297 20.47 -11.59 0.48
CA PHE A 297 20.27 -12.07 -0.88
C PHE A 297 18.92 -12.75 -0.96
N THR A 298 17.97 -12.14 -1.67
CA THR A 298 16.63 -12.69 -1.90
C THR A 298 16.58 -13.28 -3.30
N PRO A 299 16.32 -14.59 -3.47
CA PRO A 299 16.24 -15.19 -4.78
C PRO A 299 15.11 -14.55 -5.59
N VAL A 300 15.40 -14.27 -6.84
CA VAL A 300 14.37 -13.86 -7.81
C VAL A 300 13.72 -15.14 -8.31
N ALA A 301 12.45 -15.33 -8.04
CA ALA A 301 11.71 -16.52 -8.44
C ALA A 301 11.70 -16.66 -9.98
N GLY A 302 12.26 -17.77 -10.49
CA GLY A 302 12.08 -18.23 -11.85
C GLY A 302 13.01 -17.71 -12.93
N THR A 303 14.17 -18.41 -13.13
CA THR A 303 14.71 -18.64 -14.48
C THR A 303 15.40 -20.01 -14.50
N THR A 304 14.69 -21.01 -14.98
CA THR A 304 15.33 -22.23 -15.49
C THR A 304 15.55 -22.06 -17.00
N THR A 305 16.81 -22.02 -17.42
CA THR A 305 17.20 -22.16 -18.83
C THR A 305 17.05 -23.63 -19.25
N GLY A 306 16.22 -23.89 -20.26
CA GLY A 306 16.33 -25.12 -21.05
C GLY A 306 15.02 -25.80 -21.39
N GLY A 307 14.59 -25.75 -22.66
CA GLY A 307 13.84 -26.80 -23.33
C GLY A 307 12.35 -26.66 -23.48
N THR A 308 11.98 -26.11 -24.62
CA THR A 308 10.80 -26.41 -25.51
C THR A 308 9.54 -27.06 -24.93
N THR A 309 8.44 -26.37 -25.18
CA THR A 309 7.10 -26.74 -25.65
C THR A 309 5.93 -26.74 -24.66
N THR A 310 4.94 -25.99 -25.11
CA THR A 310 3.48 -26.07 -24.97
C THR A 310 2.82 -25.68 -23.67
N GLY A 311 2.14 -24.53 -23.78
CA GLY A 311 0.81 -24.32 -23.20
C GLY A 311 0.69 -24.26 -21.68
N GLY A 312 0.83 -23.09 -21.12
CA GLY A 312 0.44 -22.84 -19.73
C GLY A 312 0.22 -21.35 -19.50
N THR A 313 -1.00 -20.98 -19.29
CA THR A 313 -1.52 -19.65 -18.99
C THR A 313 -0.79 -19.09 -17.75
N THR A 314 0.01 -18.05 -17.92
CA THR A 314 0.66 -17.37 -16.79
C THR A 314 -0.26 -16.28 -16.23
N THR A 315 -0.76 -16.53 -15.04
CA THR A 315 -1.43 -15.54 -14.20
C THR A 315 -0.40 -14.57 -13.60
N GLY A 316 -0.71 -13.28 -13.70
CA GLY A 316 -0.12 -12.10 -13.11
C GLY A 316 1.02 -12.25 -12.10
N GLY A 317 2.24 -12.39 -12.61
CA GLY A 317 3.45 -12.14 -11.84
C GLY A 317 4.07 -10.81 -12.28
N THR A 318 4.97 -10.27 -11.49
CA THR A 318 5.85 -9.18 -11.92
C THR A 318 6.55 -9.61 -13.20
N THR A 319 5.98 -9.26 -14.36
CA THR A 319 6.58 -9.61 -15.64
C THR A 319 7.76 -8.67 -15.89
N THR A 320 8.93 -9.07 -15.42
CA THR A 320 10.15 -8.68 -16.13
C THR A 320 10.18 -9.48 -17.43
N GLY A 321 9.63 -8.89 -18.51
CA GLY A 321 9.69 -9.45 -19.85
C GLY A 321 8.67 -10.56 -20.10
N GLY A 322 7.51 -10.23 -20.72
CA GLY A 322 6.79 -11.17 -21.57
C GLY A 322 7.74 -11.72 -22.62
N THR A 323 7.42 -12.88 -23.17
CA THR A 323 8.21 -13.54 -24.25
C THR A 323 8.69 -12.50 -25.26
N ALA A 324 10.00 -12.36 -25.39
CA ALA A 324 10.69 -11.35 -26.20
C ALA A 324 10.47 -11.56 -27.73
N GLY A 325 9.28 -11.96 -28.14
CA GLY A 325 8.93 -12.08 -29.55
C GLY A 325 8.89 -10.69 -30.19
N GLY A 326 9.89 -10.36 -30.98
CA GLY A 326 9.91 -9.15 -31.77
C GLY A 326 10.42 -7.89 -31.12
N LEU A 327 11.04 -7.93 -29.92
CA LEU A 327 11.77 -6.79 -29.36
C LEU A 327 13.06 -6.58 -30.15
N THR A 328 13.28 -5.32 -30.58
CA THR A 328 14.47 -4.92 -31.36
C THR A 328 15.46 -4.10 -30.54
N LEU A 329 15.04 -3.61 -29.36
CA LEU A 329 15.84 -2.81 -28.45
C LEU A 329 16.00 -3.53 -27.10
N PRO A 330 17.04 -3.21 -26.31
CA PRO A 330 17.26 -3.82 -25.00
C PRO A 330 16.17 -3.45 -23.99
N SER A 331 15.89 -4.35 -23.04
CA SER A 331 15.01 -4.10 -21.88
C SER A 331 15.79 -3.67 -20.63
N THR A 332 17.02 -3.21 -20.78
CA THR A 332 17.90 -2.83 -19.68
C THR A 332 17.32 -1.64 -18.90
N ASN A 333 17.31 -1.78 -17.57
CA ASN A 333 16.82 -0.76 -16.65
C ASN A 333 15.34 -0.36 -16.85
N THR A 334 14.54 -1.24 -17.45
CA THR A 334 13.10 -1.05 -17.61
C THR A 334 12.33 -1.99 -16.69
N LYS A 335 11.15 -1.56 -16.21
CA LYS A 335 10.23 -2.37 -15.42
C LYS A 335 8.80 -1.97 -15.74
N SER A 336 7.91 -2.95 -15.79
CA SER A 336 6.46 -2.73 -15.85
C SER A 336 5.75 -3.48 -14.74
N ILE A 337 4.68 -2.89 -14.23
CA ILE A 337 3.72 -3.51 -13.31
C ILE A 337 2.33 -3.35 -13.91
N ALA A 338 1.71 -4.48 -14.23
CA ALA A 338 0.41 -4.49 -14.86
C ALA A 338 -0.74 -4.53 -13.84
N THR A 339 -1.89 -4.02 -14.27
CA THR A 339 -3.22 -4.28 -13.73
C THR A 339 -4.13 -4.77 -14.87
N PHE A 340 -5.46 -4.69 -14.75
CA PHE A 340 -6.37 -5.11 -15.82
C PHE A 340 -6.27 -4.20 -17.05
N GLU A 341 -6.17 -2.89 -16.85
CA GLU A 341 -6.31 -1.89 -17.92
C GLU A 341 -5.16 -0.88 -17.94
N SER A 342 -4.10 -1.12 -17.15
CA SER A 342 -2.98 -0.18 -17.03
C SER A 342 -1.63 -0.88 -16.88
N LEU A 343 -0.58 -0.14 -17.25
CA LEU A 343 0.81 -0.49 -16.96
C LEU A 343 1.45 0.66 -16.20
N GLY A 344 1.95 0.40 -14.99
CA GLY A 344 2.91 1.26 -14.30
C GLY A 344 4.31 0.99 -14.84
N LEU A 345 5.02 2.03 -15.29
CA LEU A 345 6.27 1.93 -16.00
C LEU A 345 7.38 2.67 -15.28
N TYR A 346 8.57 2.08 -15.30
CA TYR A 346 9.79 2.59 -14.66
C TYR A 346 10.96 2.41 -15.63
N TRP A 347 11.76 3.44 -15.76
CA TRP A 347 12.98 3.39 -16.56
C TRP A 347 14.06 4.30 -15.99
N THR A 348 15.25 3.75 -15.78
CA THR A 348 16.46 4.53 -15.47
C THR A 348 17.12 4.93 -16.77
N PRO A 349 17.00 6.20 -17.22
CA PRO A 349 17.57 6.63 -18.48
C PRO A 349 19.11 6.75 -18.40
N PRO A 350 19.81 6.62 -19.52
CA PRO A 350 21.28 6.72 -19.56
C PRO A 350 21.78 8.15 -19.29
N SER A 351 20.91 9.14 -19.42
CA SER A 351 21.18 10.55 -19.10
C SER A 351 19.88 11.25 -18.73
N SER A 352 19.98 12.37 -17.99
CA SER A 352 18.80 13.14 -17.59
C SER A 352 18.01 13.64 -18.82
N PRO A 353 16.71 13.42 -18.90
CA PRO A 353 15.84 13.97 -19.93
C PRO A 353 15.43 15.42 -19.66
N GLY A 354 15.81 15.97 -18.49
CA GLY A 354 15.34 17.29 -18.04
C GLY A 354 13.85 17.31 -17.69
N ALA A 355 13.26 18.51 -17.69
CA ALA A 355 11.86 18.74 -17.36
C ALA A 355 10.86 18.09 -18.35
N ALA A 356 11.28 17.83 -19.58
CA ALA A 356 10.44 17.20 -20.60
C ALA A 356 10.12 15.72 -20.30
N GLY A 357 10.85 15.10 -19.36
CA GLY A 357 10.66 13.71 -19.01
C GLY A 357 11.10 12.74 -20.11
N CYS A 358 10.76 11.46 -19.96
CA CYS A 358 11.12 10.44 -20.94
C CYS A 358 9.98 10.18 -21.92
N THR A 359 10.28 10.05 -23.20
CA THR A 359 9.27 9.69 -24.22
C THR A 359 8.82 8.27 -24.05
N LEU A 360 7.54 8.04 -24.29
CA LEU A 360 6.88 6.76 -24.10
C LEU A 360 6.00 6.44 -25.31
N GLN A 361 6.17 5.23 -25.85
CA GLN A 361 5.33 4.72 -26.92
C GLN A 361 4.90 3.29 -26.60
N TYR A 362 3.74 2.89 -27.06
CA TYR A 362 3.22 1.54 -26.85
C TYR A 362 2.44 1.04 -28.06
N ARG A 363 2.29 -0.25 -28.13
CA ARG A 363 1.40 -0.91 -29.09
C ARG A 363 0.95 -2.27 -28.54
N LYS A 364 -0.19 -2.75 -29.01
CA LYS A 364 -0.57 -4.14 -28.83
C LYS A 364 0.42 -5.03 -29.59
N ALA A 365 0.80 -6.16 -29.02
CA ALA A 365 1.69 -7.09 -29.69
C ALA A 365 1.06 -7.57 -31.03
N GLY A 366 1.81 -7.44 -32.12
CA GLY A 366 1.32 -7.71 -33.48
C GLY A 366 0.87 -6.48 -34.27
N ASP A 367 0.57 -5.35 -33.58
CA ASP A 367 0.26 -4.11 -34.29
C ASP A 367 1.51 -3.55 -34.97
N ALA A 368 1.35 -3.01 -36.18
CA ALA A 368 2.45 -2.38 -36.91
C ALA A 368 2.79 -0.98 -36.36
N ALA A 369 1.77 -0.21 -35.95
CA ALA A 369 1.91 1.19 -35.55
C ALA A 369 2.15 1.34 -34.06
N TRP A 370 3.09 2.23 -33.70
CA TRP A 370 3.30 2.69 -32.35
C TRP A 370 2.37 3.86 -32.04
N LYS A 371 1.76 3.86 -30.87
CA LYS A 371 1.00 4.96 -30.29
C LYS A 371 1.87 5.71 -29.30
N ASN A 372 1.75 7.03 -29.26
CA ASN A 372 2.38 7.82 -28.22
C ASN A 372 1.58 7.70 -26.93
N ALA A 373 2.28 7.73 -25.80
CA ALA A 373 1.68 7.92 -24.47
C ALA A 373 2.18 9.23 -23.87
N LEU A 374 1.58 9.64 -22.76
CA LEU A 374 2.05 10.79 -21.98
C LEU A 374 3.52 10.58 -21.60
N PRO A 375 4.41 11.56 -21.78
CA PRO A 375 5.79 11.43 -21.34
C PRO A 375 5.89 11.08 -19.87
N MET A 376 6.80 10.17 -19.54
CA MET A 376 7.06 9.79 -18.16
C MET A 376 7.71 10.93 -17.41
N TRP A 377 7.25 11.22 -16.20
CA TRP A 377 7.90 12.17 -15.32
C TRP A 377 9.26 11.67 -14.86
N TYR A 378 10.28 12.51 -14.98
CA TYR A 378 11.62 12.21 -14.49
C TYR A 378 11.81 12.73 -13.07
N ASP A 379 12.05 11.81 -12.15
CA ASP A 379 12.42 12.14 -10.77
C ASP A 379 13.94 12.18 -10.64
N SER A 380 14.49 13.38 -10.62
CA SER A 380 15.94 13.60 -10.52
C SER A 380 16.53 13.12 -9.19
N ARG A 381 15.70 12.95 -8.16
CA ARG A 381 16.14 12.49 -6.82
C ARG A 381 16.66 11.05 -6.85
N ASN A 382 16.17 10.22 -7.76
CA ASN A 382 16.58 8.83 -7.91
C ASN A 382 16.96 8.43 -9.35
N ASN A 383 17.07 9.40 -10.26
CA ASN A 383 17.40 9.16 -11.68
C ASN A 383 16.44 8.17 -12.37
N GLU A 384 15.16 8.34 -12.15
CA GLU A 384 14.14 7.41 -12.67
C GLU A 384 13.02 8.15 -13.39
N CYS A 385 12.66 7.67 -14.57
CA CYS A 385 11.42 8.04 -15.25
C CYS A 385 10.29 7.11 -14.80
N ARG A 386 9.18 7.67 -14.32
CA ARG A 386 7.97 6.95 -13.94
C ARG A 386 6.77 7.46 -14.73
N GLY A 387 5.92 6.53 -15.16
CA GLY A 387 4.71 6.87 -15.90
C GLY A 387 3.75 5.70 -16.01
N SER A 388 2.55 5.97 -16.52
CA SER A 388 1.54 4.94 -16.73
C SER A 388 0.97 5.00 -18.15
N ILE A 389 0.60 3.84 -18.66
CA ILE A 389 -0.28 3.70 -19.83
C ILE A 389 -1.61 3.16 -19.31
N VAL A 390 -2.71 3.76 -19.74
CA VAL A 390 -4.07 3.48 -19.27
C VAL A 390 -4.98 3.05 -20.41
N TYR A 391 -6.20 2.59 -20.11
CA TYR A 391 -7.20 2.15 -21.09
C TYR A 391 -6.71 1.01 -21.99
N LEU A 392 -5.95 0.11 -21.44
CA LEU A 392 -5.49 -1.09 -22.14
C LEU A 392 -6.56 -2.18 -22.10
N ALA A 393 -6.59 -3.04 -23.10
CA ALA A 393 -7.43 -4.23 -23.06
C ALA A 393 -6.90 -5.22 -22.02
N PRO A 394 -7.76 -5.83 -21.19
CA PRO A 394 -7.36 -6.91 -20.31
C PRO A 394 -6.81 -8.12 -21.09
N ASP A 395 -6.02 -8.95 -20.39
CA ASP A 395 -5.45 -10.19 -20.92
C ASP A 395 -4.72 -10.05 -22.27
N THR A 396 -4.04 -8.92 -22.46
CA THR A 396 -3.47 -8.53 -23.75
C THR A 396 -1.98 -8.24 -23.64
N ASP A 397 -1.20 -8.73 -24.62
CA ASP A 397 0.23 -8.47 -24.71
C ASP A 397 0.49 -7.12 -25.37
N TYR A 398 1.34 -6.33 -24.76
CA TYR A 398 1.78 -5.02 -25.23
C TYR A 398 3.30 -4.96 -25.35
N GLN A 399 3.77 -4.11 -26.26
CA GLN A 399 5.15 -3.68 -26.36
C GLN A 399 5.23 -2.20 -26.02
N VAL A 400 6.28 -1.82 -25.28
CA VAL A 400 6.50 -0.46 -24.80
C VAL A 400 7.92 -0.02 -25.17
N GLN A 401 8.06 1.21 -25.67
CA GLN A 401 9.35 1.83 -26.02
C GLN A 401 9.59 3.07 -25.14
N PHE A 402 10.86 3.22 -24.75
CA PHE A 402 11.34 4.32 -23.93
C PHE A 402 12.42 5.11 -24.67
N GLY A 403 12.37 6.42 -24.57
CA GLY A 403 13.33 7.28 -25.23
C GLY A 403 13.57 8.60 -24.47
N LEU A 404 14.56 9.33 -24.94
CA LEU A 404 14.83 10.70 -24.50
C LEU A 404 14.16 11.70 -25.47
N PRO A 405 13.81 12.92 -24.99
CA PRO A 405 13.19 13.93 -25.85
C PRO A 405 13.98 14.20 -27.12
N GLY A 406 13.31 14.18 -28.28
CA GLY A 406 13.94 14.39 -29.58
C GLY A 406 14.91 13.31 -30.04
N LYS A 407 14.96 12.15 -29.37
CA LYS A 407 15.78 11.00 -29.74
C LYS A 407 14.91 9.80 -30.12
N GLN A 408 15.48 8.90 -30.93
CA GLN A 408 14.84 7.60 -31.15
C GLN A 408 14.76 6.81 -29.84
N PRO A 409 13.77 5.92 -29.68
CA PRO A 409 13.71 5.01 -28.54
C PRO A 409 15.00 4.21 -28.38
N VAL A 410 15.42 4.01 -27.13
CA VAL A 410 16.68 3.30 -26.81
C VAL A 410 16.48 2.07 -25.91
N ALA A 411 15.27 1.88 -25.39
CA ALA A 411 14.90 0.72 -24.59
C ALA A 411 13.48 0.26 -24.93
N GLN A 412 13.20 -1.01 -24.71
CA GLN A 412 11.91 -1.63 -25.01
C GLN A 412 11.60 -2.73 -23.99
N LEU A 413 10.32 -2.94 -23.66
CA LEU A 413 9.88 -4.12 -22.92
C LEU A 413 8.55 -4.65 -23.47
N ALA A 414 8.24 -5.90 -23.14
CA ALA A 414 6.92 -6.48 -23.32
C ALA A 414 6.23 -6.65 -21.96
N ALA A 415 4.93 -6.46 -21.93
CA ALA A 415 4.11 -6.62 -20.75
C ALA A 415 2.73 -7.16 -21.14
N ARG A 416 2.10 -7.92 -20.23
CA ARG A 416 0.73 -8.39 -20.40
C ARG A 416 -0.14 -7.83 -19.29
N THR A 417 -1.30 -7.32 -19.65
CA THR A 417 -2.34 -6.90 -18.69
C THR A 417 -2.99 -8.10 -18.02
N TRP A 418 -3.55 -7.91 -16.83
CA TRP A 418 -4.21 -9.00 -16.11
C TRP A 418 -5.46 -9.51 -16.86
N SER A 419 -5.70 -10.82 -16.75
CA SER A 419 -6.97 -11.41 -17.15
C SER A 419 -8.07 -11.09 -16.13
N GLU A 420 -9.24 -10.72 -16.58
CA GLU A 420 -10.43 -10.56 -15.71
C GLU A 420 -11.01 -11.91 -15.26
N THR A 421 -10.57 -13.00 -15.86
CA THR A 421 -10.96 -14.36 -15.48
C THR A 421 -9.91 -14.98 -14.58
N PHE A 422 -10.31 -15.32 -13.37
CA PHE A 422 -9.45 -16.02 -12.41
C PHE A 422 -9.69 -17.53 -12.53
N PRO A 423 -8.64 -18.36 -12.76
CA PRO A 423 -8.80 -19.81 -12.78
C PRO A 423 -9.18 -20.32 -11.40
N ILE A 424 -10.19 -21.18 -11.31
CA ILE A 424 -10.70 -21.75 -10.05
C ILE A 424 -10.34 -23.24 -10.00
N ALA A 425 -9.53 -23.64 -9.03
CA ALA A 425 -9.17 -25.04 -8.77
C ALA A 425 -10.13 -25.73 -7.79
N LYS A 426 -10.68 -24.98 -6.86
CA LYS A 426 -11.56 -25.51 -5.81
C LYS A 426 -12.65 -24.49 -5.48
N THR A 427 -13.87 -24.98 -5.24
CA THR A 427 -14.97 -24.17 -4.71
C THR A 427 -15.39 -24.68 -3.35
N VAL A 428 -15.50 -23.76 -2.40
CA VAL A 428 -16.00 -24.01 -1.03
C VAL A 428 -17.28 -23.23 -0.85
N THR A 429 -18.41 -23.93 -0.78
CA THR A 429 -19.71 -23.31 -0.48
C THR A 429 -19.87 -23.20 1.03
N VAL A 430 -20.07 -21.98 1.52
CA VAL A 430 -20.18 -21.68 2.94
C VAL A 430 -21.65 -21.43 3.29
N PRO A 431 -22.21 -22.18 4.25
CA PRO A 431 -23.56 -21.88 4.75
C PRO A 431 -23.56 -20.58 5.55
N GLY A 432 -24.74 -19.98 5.71
CA GLY A 432 -24.92 -18.88 6.63
C GLY A 432 -24.64 -19.29 8.08
N GLY A 433 -24.47 -18.30 8.95
CA GLY A 433 -24.19 -18.55 10.36
C GLY A 433 -23.77 -17.33 11.14
N SER A 434 -23.41 -17.55 12.41
CA SER A 434 -22.96 -16.51 13.36
C SER A 434 -21.50 -16.64 13.78
N GLY A 435 -20.74 -17.52 13.12
CA GLY A 435 -19.29 -17.70 13.36
C GLY A 435 -18.44 -16.92 12.40
N THR A 436 -17.19 -16.64 12.77
CA THR A 436 -16.19 -16.08 11.85
C THR A 436 -15.76 -17.14 10.83
N LEU A 437 -15.78 -16.80 9.55
CA LEU A 437 -15.18 -17.62 8.50
C LEU A 437 -13.67 -17.34 8.46
N ALA A 438 -12.86 -18.27 8.96
CA ALA A 438 -11.40 -18.18 8.89
C ALA A 438 -10.89 -18.89 7.62
N ILE A 439 -10.37 -18.14 6.66
CA ILE A 439 -9.81 -18.66 5.40
C ILE A 439 -8.31 -18.80 5.55
N THR A 440 -7.86 -20.03 5.76
CA THR A 440 -6.46 -20.44 5.93
C THR A 440 -5.96 -21.31 4.78
N GLU A 441 -6.87 -21.77 3.90
CA GLU A 441 -6.55 -22.52 2.71
C GLU A 441 -6.70 -21.62 1.48
N GLY A 442 -5.63 -21.52 0.71
CA GLY A 442 -5.58 -20.78 -0.53
C GLY A 442 -5.23 -21.68 -1.70
N GLY A 443 -5.13 -21.07 -2.87
CA GLY A 443 -4.77 -21.72 -4.11
C GLY A 443 -3.35 -21.45 -4.57
N THR A 444 -3.21 -21.39 -5.89
CA THR A 444 -1.98 -21.05 -6.59
C THR A 444 -2.31 -20.11 -7.75
N ALA A 445 -1.29 -19.57 -8.40
CA ALA A 445 -1.48 -18.74 -9.60
C ALA A 445 -2.25 -19.45 -10.73
N SER A 446 -2.18 -20.78 -10.81
CA SER A 446 -2.91 -21.58 -11.80
C SER A 446 -4.31 -22.01 -11.36
N GLY A 447 -4.71 -21.74 -10.12
CA GLY A 447 -6.04 -22.13 -9.64
C GLY A 447 -6.31 -21.57 -8.23
N TYR A 448 -7.22 -20.62 -8.15
CA TYR A 448 -7.71 -20.01 -6.90
C TYR A 448 -8.66 -20.96 -6.15
N VAL A 449 -8.74 -20.78 -4.84
CA VAL A 449 -9.85 -21.35 -4.05
C VAL A 449 -10.97 -20.30 -3.97
N LEU A 450 -12.11 -20.64 -4.54
CA LEU A 450 -13.32 -19.82 -4.47
C LEU A 450 -14.11 -20.18 -3.19
N TYR A 451 -14.27 -19.25 -2.29
CA TYR A 451 -15.23 -19.29 -1.20
C TYR A 451 -16.47 -18.51 -1.63
N THR A 452 -17.62 -19.19 -1.64
CA THR A 452 -18.90 -18.59 -2.03
C THR A 452 -19.99 -18.90 -1.03
N ALA A 453 -20.92 -17.96 -0.83
CA ALA A 453 -22.05 -18.18 0.05
C ALA A 453 -23.05 -19.19 -0.56
N ALA A 454 -23.66 -20.00 0.25
CA ALA A 454 -24.84 -20.77 -0.15
C ALA A 454 -25.98 -19.80 -0.52
N ALA A 455 -26.81 -20.17 -1.50
CA ALA A 455 -27.88 -19.30 -1.99
C ALA A 455 -28.79 -18.82 -0.85
N GLY A 456 -28.98 -17.49 -0.75
CA GLY A 456 -29.80 -16.83 0.27
C GLY A 456 -29.24 -16.87 1.70
N SER A 457 -28.00 -17.32 1.89
CA SER A 457 -27.37 -17.37 3.22
C SER A 457 -26.78 -16.02 3.62
N THR A 458 -26.76 -15.75 4.92
CA THR A 458 -26.12 -14.58 5.53
C THR A 458 -25.12 -15.04 6.59
N LEU A 459 -23.97 -14.44 6.63
CA LEU A 459 -23.00 -14.57 7.72
C LEU A 459 -23.16 -13.37 8.65
N ASP A 460 -24.11 -13.48 9.60
CA ASP A 460 -24.40 -12.45 10.59
C ASP A 460 -23.82 -12.84 11.95
N VAL A 461 -22.75 -12.19 12.33
CA VAL A 461 -22.12 -12.48 13.64
C VAL A 461 -22.75 -11.69 14.79
N ALA A 462 -23.79 -10.89 14.53
CA ALA A 462 -24.66 -10.24 15.51
C ALA A 462 -23.89 -9.54 16.65
N ASN A 463 -22.78 -8.88 16.34
CA ASN A 463 -21.84 -8.29 17.29
C ASN A 463 -21.18 -9.28 18.27
N GLY A 464 -21.23 -10.56 17.98
CA GLY A 464 -20.67 -11.64 18.83
C GLY A 464 -19.27 -12.09 18.43
N LYS A 465 -18.75 -11.63 17.29
CA LYS A 465 -17.40 -11.96 16.79
C LYS A 465 -16.69 -10.71 16.27
N VAL A 466 -15.36 -10.73 16.40
CA VAL A 466 -14.51 -9.60 16.00
C VAL A 466 -14.65 -9.30 14.51
N ASN A 467 -14.62 -10.35 13.67
CA ASN A 467 -14.73 -10.25 12.22
C ASN A 467 -15.77 -11.23 11.66
N ASN A 468 -16.38 -10.92 10.51
CA ASN A 468 -17.13 -11.91 9.74
C ASN A 468 -16.18 -12.88 9.03
N VAL A 469 -15.15 -12.35 8.39
CA VAL A 469 -14.19 -13.13 7.61
C VAL A 469 -12.77 -12.71 7.96
N THR A 470 -11.87 -13.69 8.11
CA THR A 470 -10.42 -13.44 8.13
C THR A 470 -9.77 -14.22 7.00
N ILE A 471 -8.80 -13.63 6.30
CA ILE A 471 -8.10 -14.25 5.18
C ILE A 471 -6.59 -14.19 5.46
N SER A 472 -5.96 -15.35 5.64
CA SER A 472 -4.51 -15.50 5.86
C SER A 472 -3.83 -16.35 4.78
N ALA A 473 -4.52 -16.62 3.67
CA ALA A 473 -4.05 -17.47 2.58
C ALA A 473 -4.02 -16.71 1.24
N PRO A 474 -3.10 -17.03 0.32
CA PRO A 474 -3.03 -16.45 -1.00
C PRO A 474 -3.96 -17.13 -2.01
N TYR A 475 -4.19 -16.47 -3.14
CA TYR A 475 -5.01 -16.99 -4.25
C TYR A 475 -6.41 -17.43 -3.81
N VAL A 476 -7.10 -16.52 -3.15
CA VAL A 476 -8.46 -16.70 -2.63
C VAL A 476 -9.43 -15.79 -3.38
N ILE A 477 -10.61 -16.30 -3.71
CA ILE A 477 -11.76 -15.50 -4.16
C ILE A 477 -12.85 -15.61 -3.09
N LEU A 478 -13.28 -14.46 -2.55
CA LEU A 478 -14.42 -14.34 -1.63
C LEU A 478 -15.58 -13.70 -2.38
N ARG A 479 -16.62 -14.46 -2.71
CA ARG A 479 -17.69 -14.02 -3.62
C ARG A 479 -19.09 -14.31 -3.08
N GLY A 480 -19.98 -13.29 -3.21
CA GLY A 480 -21.41 -13.47 -3.07
C GLY A 480 -21.91 -13.58 -1.63
N PHE A 481 -21.17 -13.07 -0.65
CA PHE A 481 -21.56 -13.08 0.75
C PHE A 481 -22.39 -11.86 1.14
N THR A 482 -23.39 -12.09 2.00
CA THR A 482 -23.97 -11.06 2.84
C THR A 482 -23.31 -11.15 4.21
N LEU A 483 -22.48 -10.15 4.56
CA LEU A 483 -21.69 -10.08 5.80
C LEU A 483 -22.25 -9.01 6.72
N LYS A 484 -22.62 -9.37 7.94
CA LYS A 484 -23.23 -8.43 8.90
C LYS A 484 -22.66 -8.54 10.30
N GLY A 485 -22.63 -7.41 10.98
CA GLY A 485 -22.57 -7.34 12.43
C GLY A 485 -21.22 -7.63 13.06
N ALA A 486 -20.08 -7.52 12.37
CA ALA A 486 -18.76 -7.66 12.97
C ALA A 486 -18.53 -6.63 14.10
N GLN A 487 -17.81 -7.03 15.15
CA GLN A 487 -17.45 -6.07 16.21
C GLN A 487 -16.49 -4.99 15.70
N LYS A 488 -15.48 -5.39 14.92
CA LYS A 488 -14.48 -4.45 14.37
C LYS A 488 -14.60 -4.38 12.86
N ASP A 489 -13.80 -5.18 12.16
CA ASP A 489 -13.73 -5.16 10.71
C ASP A 489 -14.57 -6.32 10.14
N ALA A 490 -15.32 -6.09 9.07
CA ALA A 490 -16.10 -7.17 8.50
C ALA A 490 -15.18 -8.21 7.83
N ILE A 491 -14.25 -7.78 6.99
CA ILE A 491 -13.23 -8.63 6.38
C ILE A 491 -11.86 -8.14 6.82
N LEU A 492 -11.08 -8.99 7.46
CA LEU A 492 -9.70 -8.72 7.85
C LEU A 492 -8.73 -9.56 7.03
N LEU A 493 -7.93 -8.89 6.20
CA LEU A 493 -6.76 -9.50 5.57
C LEU A 493 -5.66 -9.65 6.62
N GLN A 494 -5.03 -10.83 6.67
CA GLN A 494 -3.99 -11.17 7.62
C GLN A 494 -2.69 -11.54 6.91
N GLN A 495 -1.61 -11.70 7.67
CA GLN A 495 -0.30 -12.09 7.12
C GLN A 495 -0.42 -13.37 6.29
N GLY A 496 0.10 -13.33 5.07
CA GLY A 496 0.00 -14.40 4.07
C GLY A 496 -1.03 -14.11 2.96
N ALA A 497 -1.93 -13.14 3.15
CA ALA A 497 -2.87 -12.73 2.11
C ALA A 497 -2.16 -11.98 0.98
N HIS A 498 -2.20 -12.51 -0.21
CA HIS A 498 -1.83 -11.85 -1.46
C HIS A 498 -2.58 -12.52 -2.62
N ASP A 499 -2.75 -11.87 -3.75
CA ASP A 499 -3.55 -12.40 -4.86
C ASP A 499 -4.97 -12.79 -4.39
N VAL A 500 -5.64 -11.89 -3.67
CA VAL A 500 -6.99 -12.10 -3.13
C VAL A 500 -8.00 -11.26 -3.90
N VAL A 501 -9.11 -11.87 -4.26
CA VAL A 501 -10.25 -11.21 -4.92
C VAL A 501 -11.44 -11.21 -3.97
N ILE A 502 -11.96 -10.02 -3.65
CA ILE A 502 -13.16 -9.80 -2.84
C ILE A 502 -14.20 -9.15 -3.74
N GLU A 503 -15.26 -9.89 -4.09
CA GLU A 503 -16.19 -9.44 -5.11
C GLU A 503 -17.63 -9.87 -4.87
N ASP A 504 -18.56 -9.01 -5.36
CA ASP A 504 -20.01 -9.28 -5.33
C ASP A 504 -20.56 -9.54 -3.92
N ASN A 505 -19.95 -8.94 -2.88
CA ASN A 505 -20.38 -9.07 -1.50
C ASN A 505 -21.21 -7.86 -1.06
N ASP A 506 -22.08 -8.08 -0.07
CA ASP A 506 -22.87 -7.06 0.63
C ASP A 506 -22.40 -7.00 2.09
N ILE A 507 -21.77 -5.89 2.50
CA ILE A 507 -21.00 -5.76 3.75
C ILE A 507 -21.56 -4.60 4.57
N SER A 508 -22.03 -4.90 5.82
CA SER A 508 -22.66 -3.88 6.67
C SER A 508 -22.54 -4.15 8.16
N GLY A 509 -22.77 -3.11 8.98
CA GLY A 509 -22.97 -3.21 10.43
C GLY A 509 -21.71 -3.55 11.24
N TRP A 510 -20.49 -3.29 10.72
CA TRP A 510 -19.23 -3.45 11.47
C TRP A 510 -18.92 -2.23 12.35
N GLY A 511 -17.97 -2.37 13.24
CA GLY A 511 -17.36 -1.30 14.03
C GLY A 511 -17.80 -1.27 15.49
N THR A 512 -16.86 -0.80 16.35
CA THR A 512 -17.08 -0.57 17.78
C THR A 512 -17.40 0.90 18.07
N TYR A 513 -18.03 1.14 19.20
CA TYR A 513 -18.18 2.50 19.76
C TYR A 513 -16.85 2.97 20.33
N SER A 514 -16.38 4.14 19.92
CA SER A 514 -15.08 4.71 20.36
C SER A 514 -15.06 5.20 21.81
N GLY A 515 -16.21 5.24 22.48
CA GLY A 515 -16.38 5.91 23.78
C GLY A 515 -16.81 7.38 23.66
N THR A 516 -16.77 7.95 22.45
CA THR A 516 -17.11 9.36 22.20
C THR A 516 -18.55 9.51 21.70
N THR A 517 -19.29 10.41 22.35
CA THR A 517 -20.59 10.88 21.87
C THR A 517 -20.50 12.38 21.61
N THR A 518 -20.91 12.82 20.43
CA THR A 518 -20.93 14.23 20.05
C THR A 518 -21.98 15.00 20.84
N ALA A 519 -21.92 16.34 20.85
CA ALA A 519 -22.87 17.18 21.59
C ALA A 519 -24.33 17.05 21.07
N ASP A 520 -24.53 16.63 19.82
CA ASP A 520 -25.85 16.33 19.25
C ASP A 520 -26.30 14.88 19.48
N GLY A 521 -25.53 14.09 20.27
CA GLY A 521 -25.91 12.75 20.72
C GLY A 521 -25.49 11.62 19.79
N GLN A 522 -24.73 11.90 18.73
CA GLN A 522 -24.22 10.84 17.84
C GLN A 522 -23.11 10.04 18.53
N LYS A 523 -23.24 8.72 18.58
CA LYS A 523 -22.16 7.82 18.99
C LYS A 523 -21.16 7.66 17.84
N VAL A 524 -19.91 8.00 18.11
CA VAL A 524 -18.82 7.94 17.11
C VAL A 524 -18.22 6.54 17.07
N GLY A 525 -17.99 6.02 15.88
CA GLY A 525 -17.32 4.74 15.67
C GLY A 525 -15.81 4.84 15.96
N THR A 526 -15.19 3.72 16.26
CA THR A 526 -13.73 3.64 16.43
C THR A 526 -13.03 3.93 15.11
N ASN A 527 -12.02 4.79 15.17
CA ASN A 527 -11.27 5.23 13.99
C ASN A 527 -10.55 4.05 13.32
N TYR A 528 -10.55 4.05 11.99
CA TYR A 528 -9.89 3.05 11.14
C TYR A 528 -10.50 1.64 11.16
N GLU A 529 -11.54 1.32 11.93
CA GLU A 529 -12.27 0.06 11.77
C GLU A 529 -13.00 0.07 10.43
N SER A 530 -12.82 -0.99 9.63
CA SER A 530 -13.17 -0.94 8.20
C SER A 530 -14.07 -2.10 7.76
N GLY A 531 -14.85 -1.87 6.70
CA GLY A 531 -15.56 -2.95 6.01
C GLY A 531 -14.57 -4.00 5.50
N ILE A 532 -13.48 -3.56 4.87
CA ILE A 532 -12.37 -4.42 4.45
C ILE A 532 -11.07 -3.78 4.95
N ARG A 533 -10.32 -4.51 5.76
CA ARG A 533 -9.10 -4.00 6.40
C ARG A 533 -7.88 -4.85 6.13
N ALA A 534 -6.73 -4.17 5.96
CA ALA A 534 -5.39 -4.72 6.07
C ALA A 534 -4.53 -3.80 6.93
N GLN A 535 -3.65 -4.35 7.78
CA GLN A 535 -2.76 -3.57 8.63
C GLN A 535 -1.44 -4.30 8.89
N GLU A 536 -0.31 -3.60 8.77
CA GLU A 536 1.04 -4.09 9.07
C GLU A 536 1.43 -5.41 8.37
N LEU A 537 0.91 -5.64 7.17
CA LEU A 537 1.16 -6.90 6.45
C LEU A 537 2.40 -6.79 5.56
N THR A 538 3.26 -7.79 5.62
CA THR A 538 4.36 -7.92 4.66
C THR A 538 3.92 -8.75 3.46
N GLY A 539 4.27 -8.30 2.25
CA GLY A 539 3.95 -9.03 1.02
C GLY A 539 2.50 -8.88 0.55
N LEU A 540 1.75 -7.92 1.10
CA LEU A 540 0.39 -7.62 0.64
C LEU A 540 0.44 -7.02 -0.77
N VAL A 541 0.07 -7.80 -1.76
CA VAL A 541 0.07 -7.37 -3.17
C VAL A 541 -1.09 -7.99 -3.92
N ARG A 542 -1.50 -7.35 -5.03
CA ARG A 542 -2.53 -7.85 -5.94
C ARG A 542 -3.85 -8.21 -5.26
N ILE A 543 -4.33 -7.29 -4.43
CA ILE A 543 -5.67 -7.39 -3.85
C ILE A 543 -6.64 -6.73 -4.82
N VAL A 544 -7.67 -7.46 -5.25
CA VAL A 544 -8.76 -6.97 -6.08
C VAL A 544 -10.01 -6.87 -5.23
N ILE A 545 -10.58 -5.67 -5.12
CA ILE A 545 -11.85 -5.42 -4.43
C ILE A 545 -12.80 -4.84 -5.47
N GLN A 546 -13.81 -5.62 -5.87
CA GLN A 546 -14.67 -5.22 -6.98
C GLN A 546 -16.14 -5.60 -6.80
N ARG A 547 -17.04 -4.74 -7.25
CA ARG A 547 -18.48 -4.97 -7.28
C ARG A 547 -19.10 -5.31 -5.92
N ASN A 548 -18.50 -4.82 -4.83
CA ASN A 548 -19.07 -4.99 -3.50
C ASN A 548 -20.00 -3.80 -3.16
N LYS A 549 -21.00 -4.06 -2.35
CA LYS A 549 -21.70 -3.04 -1.57
C LYS A 549 -21.08 -3.00 -0.19
N ILE A 550 -20.61 -1.83 0.21
CA ILE A 550 -19.99 -1.62 1.52
C ILE A 550 -20.70 -0.45 2.17
N HIS A 551 -21.50 -0.72 3.20
CA HIS A 551 -22.42 0.30 3.67
C HIS A 551 -22.74 0.18 5.16
N ASP A 552 -23.25 1.27 5.71
CA ASP A 552 -23.81 1.38 7.05
C ASP A 552 -22.95 0.69 8.14
N PRO A 553 -21.74 1.21 8.45
CA PRO A 553 -21.04 0.81 9.64
C PRO A 553 -21.92 1.01 10.88
N ARG A 554 -21.73 0.26 11.96
CA ARG A 554 -22.60 0.31 13.14
C ARG A 554 -22.65 1.67 13.78
N TYR A 555 -21.55 2.39 13.79
CA TYR A 555 -21.42 3.76 14.28
C TYR A 555 -20.74 4.59 13.20
N GLY A 556 -21.20 5.81 12.99
CA GLY A 556 -20.60 6.72 12.00
C GLY A 556 -19.44 7.54 12.54
N ALA A 557 -18.75 8.23 11.66
CA ALA A 557 -17.74 9.23 12.00
C ALA A 557 -18.40 10.53 12.50
N ASN A 558 -17.69 11.30 13.36
CA ASN A 558 -18.12 12.64 13.71
C ASN A 558 -17.97 13.61 12.52
N SER A 559 -18.78 14.66 12.50
CA SER A 559 -18.59 15.76 11.57
C SER A 559 -17.44 16.68 11.97
N TRP A 560 -16.95 17.48 11.01
CA TRP A 560 -15.97 18.53 11.26
C TRP A 560 -16.36 19.54 12.34
N THR A 561 -17.66 19.68 12.64
CA THR A 561 -18.14 20.52 13.78
C THR A 561 -17.51 20.10 15.10
N TYR A 562 -17.17 18.83 15.25
CA TYR A 562 -16.62 18.24 16.48
C TYR A 562 -15.14 17.91 16.37
N GLY A 563 -14.42 18.57 15.47
CA GLY A 563 -13.01 18.36 15.18
C GLY A 563 -12.78 17.51 13.95
N HIS A 564 -11.52 17.15 13.71
CA HIS A 564 -11.17 16.26 12.60
C HIS A 564 -12.02 14.98 12.67
N PRO A 565 -12.67 14.58 11.57
CA PRO A 565 -13.49 13.37 11.57
C PRO A 565 -12.68 12.16 12.00
N LEU A 566 -13.25 11.39 12.91
CA LEU A 566 -12.74 10.09 13.36
C LEU A 566 -13.88 9.10 13.24
N GLY A 567 -13.58 7.89 12.78
CA GLY A 567 -14.62 6.89 12.62
C GLY A 567 -14.29 5.80 11.60
N PRO A 568 -15.29 5.02 11.18
CA PRO A 568 -15.09 3.88 10.29
C PRO A 568 -14.76 4.33 8.87
N GLN A 569 -14.06 3.43 8.16
CA GLN A 569 -13.81 3.51 6.72
C GLN A 569 -14.47 2.33 6.00
N ALA A 570 -14.71 2.44 4.69
CA ALA A 570 -15.21 1.29 3.94
C ALA A 570 -14.09 0.32 3.58
N ILE A 571 -12.97 0.83 3.04
CA ILE A 571 -11.77 0.06 2.72
C ILE A 571 -10.57 0.79 3.34
N GLY A 572 -9.83 0.11 4.23
CA GLY A 572 -8.68 0.68 4.93
C GLY A 572 -7.46 -0.22 4.89
N PHE A 573 -6.35 0.24 4.26
CA PHE A 573 -5.08 -0.46 4.23
C PHE A 573 -4.02 0.41 4.91
N TYR A 574 -3.52 -0.05 6.07
CA TYR A 574 -2.67 0.74 6.95
C TYR A 574 -1.25 0.22 7.02
N GLU A 575 -0.31 1.14 7.23
CA GLU A 575 1.11 0.96 7.54
C GLU A 575 1.93 0.34 6.41
N SER A 576 1.66 -0.87 5.97
CA SER A 576 2.35 -1.54 4.87
C SER A 576 1.35 -1.93 3.78
N PRO A 577 0.76 -0.98 3.06
CA PRO A 577 -0.35 -1.25 2.14
C PRO A 577 0.05 -2.06 0.89
N GLY A 578 1.34 -2.33 0.70
CA GLY A 578 1.82 -3.15 -0.40
C GLY A 578 1.85 -2.44 -1.75
N GLY A 579 0.84 -2.65 -2.56
CA GLY A 579 0.69 -2.07 -3.89
C GLY A 579 0.21 -3.05 -4.94
N ASN A 580 0.08 -2.57 -6.18
CA ASN A 580 -0.43 -3.33 -7.31
C ASN A 580 -1.83 -3.90 -7.03
N HIS A 581 -2.70 -3.07 -6.45
CA HIS A 581 -4.08 -3.40 -6.13
C HIS A 581 -5.04 -2.85 -7.19
N VAL A 582 -6.26 -3.38 -7.21
CA VAL A 582 -7.36 -2.82 -8.02
C VAL A 582 -8.62 -2.76 -7.18
N PHE A 583 -9.13 -1.55 -6.94
CA PHE A 583 -10.40 -1.30 -6.27
C PHE A 583 -11.36 -0.69 -7.28
N ARG A 584 -12.34 -1.48 -7.77
CA ARG A 584 -13.17 -1.03 -8.88
C ARG A 584 -14.64 -1.41 -8.76
N PHE A 585 -15.50 -0.57 -9.28
CA PHE A 585 -16.93 -0.81 -9.41
C PHE A 585 -17.65 -1.12 -8.09
N ASN A 586 -17.10 -0.71 -6.95
CA ASN A 586 -17.76 -0.86 -5.66
C ASN A 586 -18.79 0.26 -5.44
N GLU A 587 -19.82 -0.03 -4.68
CA GLU A 587 -20.81 0.93 -4.18
C GLU A 587 -20.58 1.12 -2.67
N ILE A 588 -19.99 2.25 -2.31
CA ILE A 588 -19.71 2.66 -0.93
C ILE A 588 -20.70 3.75 -0.58
N TYR A 589 -21.58 3.48 0.38
CA TYR A 589 -22.63 4.43 0.77
C TYR A 589 -23.09 4.20 2.21
N SER A 590 -23.82 5.17 2.78
CA SER A 590 -24.40 5.00 4.12
C SER A 590 -25.67 5.80 4.29
N THR A 591 -26.50 5.41 5.25
CA THR A 591 -27.64 6.17 5.75
C THR A 591 -27.20 7.20 6.80
N ALA A 592 -28.11 8.06 7.20
CA ALA A 592 -27.84 9.08 8.21
C ALA A 592 -27.40 8.44 9.55
N GLY A 593 -26.39 9.01 10.19
CA GLY A 593 -25.81 8.49 11.43
C GLY A 593 -24.77 7.39 11.23
N HIS A 594 -24.54 6.92 10.01
CA HIS A 594 -23.61 5.86 9.66
C HIS A 594 -22.53 6.32 8.65
N TYR A 595 -22.21 7.60 8.66
CA TYR A 595 -21.26 8.18 7.69
C TYR A 595 -19.84 7.72 7.95
N PHE A 596 -19.08 7.59 6.87
CA PHE A 596 -17.66 7.25 6.94
C PHE A 596 -16.81 8.44 7.37
N ASN A 597 -15.63 8.16 7.95
CA ASN A 597 -14.52 9.08 7.93
C ASN A 597 -14.09 9.22 6.46
N ASP A 598 -13.35 8.25 5.95
CA ASP A 598 -12.98 8.14 4.54
C ASP A 598 -13.68 6.98 3.86
N GLY A 599 -13.87 7.07 2.55
CA GLY A 599 -14.42 5.97 1.76
C GLY A 599 -13.37 4.87 1.53
N ILE A 600 -12.26 5.22 0.92
CA ILE A 600 -11.12 4.33 0.65
C ILE A 600 -9.86 5.05 1.09
N GLY A 601 -9.10 4.47 2.01
CA GLY A 601 -7.92 5.15 2.53
C GLY A 601 -6.93 4.25 3.25
N GLY A 602 -6.00 4.87 3.92
CA GLY A 602 -4.96 4.23 4.69
C GLY A 602 -4.36 5.19 5.70
N GLY A 603 -3.15 4.92 6.13
CA GLY A 603 -2.41 5.77 7.05
C GLY A 603 -1.00 6.06 6.53
N TRP A 604 -0.19 6.76 7.38
CA TRP A 604 1.16 7.19 7.06
C TRP A 604 1.25 8.23 5.94
N ASN A 605 0.39 9.22 6.02
CA ASN A 605 0.26 10.29 5.04
C ASN A 605 1.57 11.05 4.82
N PHE A 606 2.30 11.35 5.90
CA PHE A 606 3.59 12.04 5.87
C PHE A 606 4.74 11.02 5.88
N SER A 607 4.89 10.28 4.79
CA SER A 607 5.88 9.21 4.67
C SER A 607 6.31 8.97 3.23
N THR A 608 7.29 8.10 3.03
CA THR A 608 7.68 7.55 1.73
C THR A 608 6.94 6.25 1.37
N VAL A 609 5.99 5.84 2.22
CA VAL A 609 5.12 4.68 1.99
C VAL A 609 3.71 5.17 1.65
N GLY A 610 2.81 5.31 2.60
CA GLY A 610 1.44 5.80 2.37
C GLY A 610 0.55 4.84 1.57
N PHE A 611 -0.74 5.17 1.48
CA PHE A 611 -1.75 4.37 0.76
C PHE A 611 -2.06 5.00 -0.62
N PRO A 612 -2.26 4.20 -1.66
CA PRO A 612 -2.07 2.75 -1.80
C PRO A 612 -0.66 2.35 -2.27
N HIS A 613 0.32 3.18 -2.07
CA HIS A 613 1.74 3.06 -2.28
C HIS A 613 2.18 2.99 -3.76
N ALA A 614 1.82 1.94 -4.52
CA ALA A 614 2.36 1.79 -5.87
C ALA A 614 1.43 1.04 -6.82
N ASP A 615 1.48 1.42 -8.09
CA ASP A 615 0.94 0.66 -9.23
C ASP A 615 -0.51 0.20 -9.05
N THR A 616 -1.32 0.98 -8.34
CA THR A 616 -2.68 0.65 -7.95
C THR A 616 -3.69 1.44 -8.78
N ASP A 617 -4.76 0.77 -9.18
CA ASP A 617 -5.92 1.39 -9.84
C ASP A 617 -7.11 1.48 -8.88
N ILE A 618 -7.71 2.66 -8.76
CA ILE A 618 -8.96 2.89 -8.03
C ILE A 618 -9.95 3.54 -9.00
N TYR A 619 -10.89 2.75 -9.53
CA TYR A 619 -11.75 3.27 -10.60
C TYR A 619 -13.16 2.73 -10.65
N GLY A 620 -14.04 3.50 -11.26
CA GLY A 620 -15.43 3.12 -11.50
C GLY A 620 -16.26 2.97 -10.23
N ASN A 621 -15.78 3.40 -9.06
CA ASN A 621 -16.49 3.28 -7.81
C ASN A 621 -17.53 4.40 -7.63
N ILE A 622 -18.56 4.11 -6.86
CA ILE A 622 -19.45 5.11 -6.26
C ILE A 622 -19.07 5.25 -4.79
N ILE A 623 -18.76 6.47 -4.36
CA ILE A 623 -18.43 6.75 -2.96
C ILE A 623 -19.31 7.89 -2.47
N LYS A 624 -20.08 7.62 -1.41
CA LYS A 624 -21.05 8.56 -0.85
C LYS A 624 -20.93 8.65 0.66
N ASN A 625 -21.19 9.86 1.16
CA ASN A 625 -21.40 10.10 2.58
C ASN A 625 -20.13 9.90 3.44
N THR A 626 -19.04 10.58 3.08
CA THR A 626 -17.84 10.71 3.92
C THR A 626 -17.83 12.08 4.62
N TRP A 627 -17.33 12.13 5.84
CA TRP A 627 -17.03 13.39 6.53
C TRP A 627 -15.66 13.94 6.20
N ASP A 628 -14.77 13.12 5.67
CA ASP A 628 -13.47 13.51 5.15
C ASP A 628 -13.33 13.09 3.68
N ASP A 629 -12.30 12.36 3.33
CA ASP A 629 -11.93 12.09 1.94
C ASP A 629 -12.80 10.95 1.33
N ALA A 630 -13.22 11.10 0.08
CA ALA A 630 -13.78 9.97 -0.65
C ALA A 630 -12.69 8.94 -0.94
N ILE A 631 -11.52 9.40 -1.38
CA ILE A 631 -10.32 8.58 -1.55
C ILE A 631 -9.12 9.34 -0.95
N GLU A 632 -8.51 8.76 0.08
CA GLU A 632 -7.26 9.23 0.66
C GLU A 632 -6.10 8.46 0.02
N SER A 633 -5.30 9.15 -0.80
CA SER A 633 -4.13 8.60 -1.51
C SER A 633 -2.91 9.44 -1.18
N GLU A 634 -2.41 9.30 0.04
CA GLU A 634 -1.38 10.17 0.62
C GLU A 634 -0.09 9.39 0.93
N GLY A 635 1.05 10.08 0.94
CA GLY A 635 2.38 9.50 1.23
C GLY A 635 3.22 9.18 -0.01
N GLY A 636 3.96 8.10 0.01
CA GLY A 636 4.95 7.71 -1.00
C GLY A 636 4.40 7.09 -2.28
N ASN A 637 3.22 7.48 -2.70
CA ASN A 637 2.51 6.91 -3.84
C ASN A 637 3.24 7.13 -5.17
N ARG A 638 3.24 6.12 -6.05
CA ARG A 638 3.81 6.18 -7.40
C ARG A 638 3.05 5.31 -8.39
N ASN A 639 2.84 5.82 -9.60
CA ASN A 639 2.01 5.15 -10.62
C ASN A 639 0.66 4.69 -10.05
N VAL A 640 0.04 5.51 -9.20
CA VAL A 640 -1.31 5.31 -8.69
C VAL A 640 -2.27 6.04 -9.61
N ARG A 641 -3.36 5.38 -9.99
CA ARG A 641 -4.33 5.86 -10.95
C ARG A 641 -5.73 5.82 -10.34
N ILE A 642 -6.33 7.00 -10.15
CA ILE A 642 -7.64 7.22 -9.55
C ILE A 642 -8.55 7.83 -10.61
N TRP A 643 -9.44 7.02 -11.19
CA TRP A 643 -10.17 7.48 -12.37
C TRP A 643 -11.59 6.93 -12.49
N GLY A 644 -12.44 7.70 -13.17
CA GLY A 644 -13.80 7.28 -13.46
C GLY A 644 -14.64 6.98 -12.21
N ASN A 645 -14.34 7.59 -11.07
CA ASN A 645 -15.12 7.44 -9.84
C ASN A 645 -16.19 8.52 -9.74
N TYR A 646 -17.25 8.22 -9.01
CA TYR A 646 -18.35 9.15 -8.72
C TYR A 646 -18.40 9.40 -7.21
N PHE A 647 -18.22 10.67 -6.85
CA PHE A 647 -18.26 11.14 -5.46
C PHE A 647 -19.54 11.95 -5.23
N ASP A 648 -20.24 11.65 -4.15
CA ASP A 648 -21.47 12.35 -3.80
C ASP A 648 -21.59 12.56 -2.30
N ASN A 649 -21.71 13.81 -1.89
CA ASN A 649 -21.83 14.17 -0.49
C ASN A 649 -20.59 13.76 0.33
N THR A 650 -19.41 14.07 -0.20
CA THR A 650 -18.10 13.85 0.42
C THR A 650 -17.44 15.20 0.71
N MET A 651 -16.59 15.29 1.73
CA MET A 651 -15.89 16.54 2.05
C MET A 651 -14.82 16.82 0.99
N THR A 652 -13.95 15.86 0.75
CA THR A 652 -12.93 15.90 -0.31
C THR A 652 -13.24 14.83 -1.34
N GLY A 653 -12.91 15.07 -2.60
CA GLY A 653 -12.95 14.05 -3.63
C GLY A 653 -11.74 13.12 -3.52
N VAL A 654 -10.55 13.65 -3.76
CA VAL A 654 -9.29 12.90 -3.66
C VAL A 654 -8.26 13.69 -2.85
N ALA A 655 -7.76 13.08 -1.79
CA ALA A 655 -6.66 13.63 -1.01
C ALA A 655 -5.31 13.06 -1.45
N THR A 656 -4.34 13.95 -1.64
CA THR A 656 -2.95 13.61 -2.01
C THR A 656 -1.93 14.47 -1.25
N THR A 657 -2.25 14.88 -0.05
CA THR A 657 -1.38 15.63 0.87
C THR A 657 -0.76 14.66 1.88
N VAL A 658 0.43 14.12 1.59
CA VAL A 658 1.41 14.54 0.56
C VAL A 658 1.47 13.55 -0.61
N THR A 659 2.19 13.92 -1.70
CA THR A 659 2.71 12.97 -2.67
C THR A 659 4.24 12.99 -2.61
N ALA A 660 4.83 12.07 -1.87
CA ALA A 660 6.28 12.07 -1.65
C ALA A 660 7.09 11.52 -2.84
N THR A 661 6.53 10.59 -3.60
CA THR A 661 7.23 9.91 -4.70
C THR A 661 6.69 10.29 -6.08
N GLY A 662 5.41 10.08 -6.37
CA GLY A 662 4.78 10.35 -7.65
C GLY A 662 5.19 9.40 -8.81
N PRO A 663 4.48 9.42 -9.93
CA PRO A 663 3.29 10.21 -10.18
C PRO A 663 2.02 9.58 -9.60
N VAL A 664 1.04 10.44 -9.28
CA VAL A 664 -0.34 10.07 -9.01
C VAL A 664 -1.21 10.69 -10.10
N TYR A 665 -2.15 9.92 -10.64
CA TYR A 665 -3.07 10.34 -11.69
C TYR A 665 -4.49 10.39 -11.15
N ILE A 666 -5.16 11.52 -11.30
CA ILE A 666 -6.55 11.76 -10.90
C ILE A 666 -7.30 12.21 -12.15
N PHE A 667 -8.08 11.31 -12.76
CA PHE A 667 -8.68 11.67 -14.04
C PHE A 667 -10.09 11.08 -14.26
N ARG A 668 -10.90 11.82 -15.01
CA ARG A 668 -12.29 11.47 -15.36
C ARG A 668 -13.16 11.12 -14.15
N ASN A 669 -12.88 11.68 -12.97
CA ASN A 669 -13.76 11.56 -11.82
C ASN A 669 -14.87 12.61 -11.88
N VAL A 670 -16.02 12.30 -11.29
CA VAL A 670 -17.15 13.23 -11.17
C VAL A 670 -17.43 13.48 -9.70
N HIS A 671 -17.30 14.73 -9.25
CA HIS A 671 -17.66 15.15 -7.89
C HIS A 671 -18.96 15.94 -7.93
N ASN A 672 -20.00 15.34 -7.40
CA ASN A 672 -21.35 15.90 -7.44
C ASN A 672 -21.59 16.87 -6.26
N ARG A 673 -22.07 16.36 -5.15
CA ARG A 673 -22.34 17.18 -3.96
C ARG A 673 -21.18 17.04 -2.98
N SER A 674 -20.89 18.12 -2.28
CA SER A 674 -19.96 18.12 -1.17
C SER A 674 -20.67 18.01 0.17
N ARG A 675 -20.00 17.35 1.11
CA ARG A 675 -20.44 17.30 2.50
C ARG A 675 -20.28 18.69 3.13
N ARG A 676 -21.24 19.08 3.96
CA ARG A 676 -21.15 20.31 4.74
C ARG A 676 -20.16 20.15 5.88
N LEU A 677 -19.40 21.19 6.15
CA LEU A 677 -18.46 21.23 7.27
C LEU A 677 -19.19 21.05 8.62
N SER A 678 -20.40 21.56 8.71
CA SER A 678 -21.21 21.55 9.93
C SER A 678 -22.68 21.25 9.63
N THR A 679 -23.35 20.54 10.53
CA THR A 679 -24.80 20.31 10.47
C THR A 679 -25.61 21.47 11.04
N VAL A 680 -24.98 22.41 11.72
CA VAL A 680 -25.63 23.48 12.51
C VAL A 680 -25.44 24.90 11.97
N SER A 681 -24.46 25.16 11.10
CA SER A 681 -24.18 26.48 10.56
C SER A 681 -24.93 26.76 9.27
N THR A 682 -25.39 28.02 9.08
CA THR A 682 -26.00 28.48 7.83
C THR A 682 -25.00 28.69 6.70
N ASP A 683 -23.70 28.91 7.02
CA ASP A 683 -22.58 28.95 6.05
C ASP A 683 -21.83 27.62 6.08
N GLN A 684 -22.54 26.56 5.78
CA GLN A 684 -22.21 25.18 6.06
C GLN A 684 -21.25 24.54 5.07
N ASP A 685 -20.65 25.34 4.23
CA ASP A 685 -20.04 24.78 3.02
C ASP A 685 -18.60 25.20 2.81
N SER A 686 -17.94 25.83 3.78
CA SER A 686 -16.51 26.16 3.70
C SER A 686 -15.64 24.92 3.93
N GLY A 687 -14.59 24.79 3.14
CA GLY A 687 -13.54 23.77 3.35
C GLY A 687 -13.61 22.56 2.45
N SER A 688 -14.70 22.25 1.77
CA SER A 688 -14.72 21.12 0.84
C SER A 688 -13.91 21.41 -0.41
N THR A 689 -13.16 20.41 -0.89
CA THR A 689 -12.33 20.50 -2.08
C THR A 689 -12.48 19.27 -2.95
N PHE A 690 -12.19 19.40 -4.25
CA PHE A 690 -12.11 18.22 -5.10
C PHE A 690 -10.78 17.49 -4.91
N SER A 691 -9.66 18.21 -5.04
CA SER A 691 -8.32 17.64 -4.92
C SER A 691 -7.52 18.37 -3.84
N LYS A 692 -7.30 17.72 -2.72
CA LYS A 692 -6.42 18.16 -1.63
C LYS A 692 -4.99 17.74 -2.00
N SER A 693 -4.12 18.69 -2.42
CA SER A 693 -2.88 18.39 -3.13
C SER A 693 -1.63 19.09 -2.57
N GLY A 694 -1.60 19.37 -1.29
CA GLY A 694 -0.46 20.02 -0.63
C GLY A 694 0.72 19.10 -0.32
N ASP A 695 1.86 19.67 0.03
CA ASP A 695 3.06 18.98 0.50
C ASP A 695 3.44 19.49 1.90
N SER A 696 3.84 18.61 2.80
CA SER A 696 4.11 18.97 4.21
C SER A 696 5.07 18.00 4.89
N GLY A 697 5.60 18.40 6.04
CA GLY A 697 6.42 17.55 6.90
C GLY A 697 7.76 17.11 6.30
N GLY A 698 8.29 17.83 5.32
CA GLY A 698 9.49 17.43 4.59
C GLY A 698 9.25 16.34 3.53
N PHE A 699 7.99 15.96 3.34
CA PHE A 699 7.55 15.05 2.29
C PHE A 699 6.84 15.84 1.19
N GLY A 700 6.94 15.36 -0.05
CA GLY A 700 6.32 16.00 -1.21
C GLY A 700 7.22 16.03 -2.43
N GLY A 701 6.88 16.88 -3.40
CA GLY A 701 7.60 17.03 -4.67
C GLY A 701 7.42 15.91 -5.66
N GLY A 702 6.59 14.91 -5.35
CA GLY A 702 6.13 13.92 -6.31
C GLY A 702 5.13 14.50 -7.29
N ARG A 703 5.15 14.03 -8.54
CA ARG A 703 4.27 14.52 -9.60
C ARG A 703 2.83 14.12 -9.33
N ARG A 704 1.88 15.08 -9.47
CA ARG A 704 0.44 14.85 -9.57
C ARG A 704 -0.06 15.25 -10.95
N TYR A 705 -0.97 14.46 -11.50
CA TYR A 705 -1.68 14.76 -12.73
C TYR A 705 -3.18 14.79 -12.45
N VAL A 706 -3.84 15.90 -12.74
CA VAL A 706 -5.28 16.10 -12.53
C VAL A 706 -5.92 16.43 -13.86
N PHE A 707 -6.56 15.43 -14.50
CA PHE A 707 -6.99 15.53 -15.89
C PHE A 707 -8.48 15.20 -16.05
N HIS A 708 -9.20 15.95 -16.88
CA HIS A 708 -10.56 15.61 -17.31
C HIS A 708 -11.53 15.31 -16.15
N ASN A 709 -11.41 15.90 -14.99
CA ASN A 709 -12.38 15.73 -13.93
C ASN A 709 -13.56 16.71 -14.10
N THR A 710 -14.71 16.37 -13.54
CA THR A 710 -15.90 17.24 -13.57
C THR A 710 -16.42 17.49 -12.16
N LEU A 711 -16.43 18.75 -11.74
CA LEU A 711 -17.06 19.22 -10.53
C LEU A 711 -18.45 19.77 -10.89
N LEU A 712 -19.48 19.26 -10.24
CA LEU A 712 -20.85 19.68 -10.45
C LEU A 712 -21.30 20.63 -9.35
N GLN A 713 -22.19 21.55 -9.70
CA GLN A 713 -22.87 22.42 -8.75
C GLN A 713 -24.37 22.13 -8.78
N ALA A 714 -24.70 20.91 -8.36
CA ALA A 714 -26.10 20.45 -8.31
C ALA A 714 -26.92 21.30 -7.34
N THR A 715 -28.15 21.58 -7.69
CA THR A 715 -29.14 22.18 -6.80
C THR A 715 -30.16 21.13 -6.37
N ALA A 716 -30.61 21.18 -5.12
CA ALA A 716 -31.67 20.32 -4.64
C ALA A 716 -32.93 21.14 -4.35
N SER A 717 -34.10 20.49 -4.45
CA SER A 717 -35.38 21.12 -4.12
C SER A 717 -35.35 21.69 -2.69
N GLY A 718 -35.80 22.94 -2.56
CA GLY A 718 -35.78 23.65 -1.28
C GLY A 718 -34.47 24.29 -0.87
N MET A 719 -33.40 24.13 -1.68
CA MET A 719 -32.11 24.79 -1.47
C MET A 719 -31.97 26.02 -2.38
N THR A 720 -31.40 27.10 -1.84
CA THR A 720 -31.20 28.35 -2.56
C THR A 720 -29.78 28.51 -3.10
N TRP A 721 -28.88 27.54 -2.81
CA TRP A 721 -27.49 27.53 -3.19
C TRP A 721 -27.06 26.17 -3.78
N PRO A 722 -26.07 26.17 -4.65
CA PRO A 722 -25.46 24.95 -5.17
C PRO A 722 -24.81 24.10 -4.05
N LEU A 723 -24.73 22.79 -4.27
CA LEU A 723 -24.27 21.81 -3.29
C LEU A 723 -22.91 21.20 -3.62
N GLY A 724 -22.27 21.60 -4.71
CA GLY A 724 -20.98 21.04 -5.15
C GLY A 724 -19.79 21.53 -4.34
N PRO A 725 -18.55 21.18 -4.74
CA PRO A 725 -17.33 21.58 -4.07
C PRO A 725 -17.15 23.10 -3.99
N HIS A 726 -16.50 23.54 -2.89
CA HIS A 726 -16.18 24.96 -2.69
C HIS A 726 -14.92 25.35 -3.42
N THR A 727 -13.95 24.47 -3.47
CA THR A 727 -12.68 24.67 -4.13
C THR A 727 -12.37 23.50 -5.06
N GLY A 728 -11.51 23.74 -6.04
CA GLY A 728 -11.16 22.74 -7.04
C GLY A 728 -9.88 21.98 -6.66
N ILE A 729 -8.73 22.46 -7.16
CA ILE A 729 -7.41 21.86 -6.92
C ILE A 729 -6.66 22.78 -5.97
N THR A 730 -6.40 22.35 -4.74
CA THR A 730 -5.85 23.21 -3.70
C THR A 730 -4.84 22.50 -2.80
N GLY A 731 -3.87 23.30 -2.28
CA GLY A 731 -3.05 22.91 -1.15
C GLY A 731 -3.62 23.53 0.14
N PRO A 732 -4.53 22.87 0.88
CA PRO A 732 -5.25 23.52 1.97
C PRO A 732 -4.33 23.84 3.16
N GLY A 733 -3.83 25.08 3.18
CA GLY A 733 -2.90 25.58 4.21
C GLY A 733 -1.47 25.06 4.11
N VAL A 734 -1.14 24.28 3.08
CA VAL A 734 0.21 23.75 2.81
C VAL A 734 0.53 23.89 1.32
N PRO A 735 1.80 24.16 0.94
CA PRO A 735 2.16 24.39 -0.44
C PRO A 735 1.86 23.19 -1.33
N MET A 736 1.23 23.45 -2.49
CA MET A 736 1.14 22.46 -3.56
C MET A 736 2.35 22.60 -4.48
N THR A 737 2.96 21.52 -4.88
CA THR A 737 4.09 21.53 -5.80
C THR A 737 3.98 20.46 -6.86
N ASN A 738 4.60 20.67 -8.01
CA ASN A 738 4.79 19.67 -9.07
C ASN A 738 3.48 19.04 -9.54
N THR A 739 2.39 19.80 -9.60
CA THR A 739 1.06 19.38 -10.03
C THR A 739 0.77 19.89 -11.45
N VAL A 740 0.21 19.04 -12.29
CA VAL A 740 -0.21 19.36 -13.66
C VAL A 740 -1.72 19.19 -13.77
N SER A 741 -2.42 20.25 -14.16
CA SER A 741 -3.86 20.26 -14.39
C SER A 741 -4.18 20.49 -15.85
N ARG A 742 -5.08 19.67 -16.43
CA ARG A 742 -5.54 19.82 -17.83
C ARG A 742 -6.98 19.35 -18.00
N ASN A 743 -7.73 20.10 -18.75
CA ASN A 743 -9.05 19.70 -19.27
C ASN A 743 -10.08 19.38 -18.17
N ASN A 744 -9.98 19.95 -16.97
CA ASN A 744 -10.97 19.74 -15.92
C ASN A 744 -12.12 20.76 -16.03
N ILE A 745 -13.32 20.38 -15.62
CA ILE A 745 -14.40 21.31 -15.28
C ILE A 745 -14.31 21.58 -13.77
N LEU A 746 -13.75 22.72 -13.41
CA LEU A 746 -13.59 23.18 -12.04
C LEU A 746 -14.71 24.16 -11.69
N GLN A 747 -15.95 23.69 -11.70
CA GLN A 747 -17.10 24.48 -11.32
C GLN A 747 -17.25 24.46 -9.80
N ILE A 748 -16.95 25.60 -9.19
CA ILE A 748 -17.00 25.77 -7.73
C ILE A 748 -18.21 26.61 -7.31
N LYS A 749 -18.59 26.50 -6.05
CA LYS A 749 -19.83 27.07 -5.49
C LYS A 749 -19.90 28.57 -5.54
N LYS A 750 -18.82 29.28 -5.25
CA LYS A 750 -18.77 30.75 -5.25
C LYS A 750 -17.63 31.22 -6.14
N THR A 751 -17.92 32.08 -7.09
CA THR A 751 -16.96 32.57 -8.08
C THR A 751 -15.79 33.38 -7.51
N ASN A 752 -15.89 33.84 -6.27
CA ASN A 752 -14.79 34.51 -5.56
C ASN A 752 -13.92 33.56 -4.72
N TRP A 753 -14.15 32.24 -4.80
CA TRP A 753 -13.34 31.24 -4.17
C TRP A 753 -12.37 30.59 -5.16
N ALA A 754 -11.42 29.79 -4.66
CA ALA A 754 -10.36 29.22 -5.47
C ALA A 754 -10.84 28.00 -6.29
N ALA A 755 -10.83 28.12 -7.61
CA ALA A 755 -10.85 26.96 -8.50
C ALA A 755 -9.48 26.26 -8.45
N ILE A 756 -8.38 27.03 -8.38
CA ILE A 756 -7.02 26.52 -8.24
C ILE A 756 -6.27 27.42 -7.25
N ASP A 757 -5.69 26.83 -6.18
CA ASP A 757 -4.86 27.51 -5.21
C ASP A 757 -3.68 26.64 -4.74
N PRO A 758 -2.44 26.94 -5.14
CA PRO A 758 -1.27 26.20 -4.73
C PRO A 758 -0.80 26.54 -3.31
N SER A 759 -1.48 27.45 -2.59
CA SER A 759 -1.11 27.89 -1.24
C SER A 759 0.36 28.30 -1.10
N GLY A 760 0.88 29.02 -2.11
CA GLY A 760 2.27 29.47 -2.16
C GLY A 760 3.28 28.43 -2.66
N GLY A 761 2.83 27.29 -3.16
CA GLY A 761 3.65 26.26 -3.81
C GLY A 761 4.19 26.70 -5.16
N GLY A 762 4.95 25.84 -5.82
CA GLY A 762 5.59 26.14 -7.10
C GLY A 762 5.86 24.90 -7.95
N ALA A 763 6.32 25.16 -9.19
CA ALA A 763 6.51 24.15 -10.22
C ALA A 763 5.20 23.46 -10.65
N ASP A 764 4.07 24.10 -10.40
CA ASP A 764 2.75 23.69 -10.87
C ASP A 764 2.52 24.18 -12.29
N ASP A 765 1.87 23.37 -13.09
CA ASP A 765 1.58 23.64 -14.51
C ASP A 765 0.08 23.41 -14.76
N MET A 766 -0.70 24.51 -14.65
CA MET A 766 -2.16 24.56 -14.73
C MET A 766 -2.59 25.25 -16.01
N ASP A 767 -3.29 24.53 -16.90
CA ASP A 767 -3.74 25.08 -18.17
C ASP A 767 -4.87 24.25 -18.80
N TYR A 768 -5.67 24.86 -19.70
CA TYR A 768 -6.77 24.24 -20.44
C TYR A 768 -7.96 23.79 -19.58
N ASP A 769 -8.11 24.26 -18.36
CA ASP A 769 -9.27 23.94 -17.53
C ASP A 769 -10.45 24.88 -17.82
N LEU A 770 -11.68 24.41 -17.61
CA LEU A 770 -12.89 25.24 -17.59
C LEU A 770 -13.25 25.54 -16.14
N TYR A 771 -13.20 26.78 -15.72
CA TYR A 771 -13.39 27.18 -14.34
C TYR A 771 -14.26 28.45 -14.20
N ASN A 772 -14.88 28.60 -13.03
CA ASN A 772 -15.70 29.74 -12.68
C ASN A 772 -15.21 30.54 -11.47
N GLY A 773 -14.12 30.13 -10.85
CA GLY A 773 -13.54 30.72 -9.64
C GLY A 773 -12.19 31.38 -9.87
N ASN A 774 -11.51 31.74 -8.78
CA ASN A 774 -10.19 32.33 -8.82
C ASN A 774 -9.10 31.27 -9.10
N VAL A 775 -8.06 31.70 -9.84
CA VAL A 775 -6.82 30.94 -10.06
C VAL A 775 -5.68 31.77 -9.46
N SER A 776 -5.05 31.22 -8.40
CA SER A 776 -4.01 31.92 -7.63
C SER A 776 -2.58 31.63 -8.13
N VAL A 777 -2.43 30.98 -9.28
CA VAL A 777 -1.14 30.67 -9.91
C VAL A 777 -0.83 31.72 -10.98
N SER A 778 0.23 32.49 -10.80
CA SER A 778 0.66 33.48 -11.80
C SER A 778 1.09 32.78 -13.09
N GLY A 779 0.53 33.22 -14.22
CA GLY A 779 0.83 32.66 -15.54
C GLY A 779 0.15 31.32 -15.83
N ALA A 780 -0.73 30.82 -14.95
CA ALA A 780 -1.56 29.65 -15.22
C ALA A 780 -2.77 30.00 -16.11
N GLU A 781 -3.41 28.97 -16.65
CA GLU A 781 -4.65 29.03 -17.42
C GLU A 781 -4.57 30.01 -18.62
N VAL A 782 -3.40 30.04 -19.28
CA VAL A 782 -3.21 30.89 -20.49
C VAL A 782 -4.17 30.46 -21.61
N ASN A 783 -4.42 29.15 -21.69
CA ASN A 783 -5.40 28.56 -22.62
C ASN A 783 -6.66 28.07 -21.88
N GLY A 784 -6.83 28.43 -20.61
CA GLY A 784 -7.99 28.10 -19.80
C GLY A 784 -9.26 28.82 -20.25
N HIS A 785 -10.41 28.29 -19.86
CA HIS A 785 -11.72 28.82 -20.22
C HIS A 785 -12.45 29.26 -18.97
N VAL A 786 -12.79 30.56 -18.89
CA VAL A 786 -13.62 31.09 -17.79
C VAL A 786 -15.07 30.91 -18.13
N GLY A 787 -15.84 30.25 -17.27
CA GLY A 787 -17.28 30.11 -17.49
C GLY A 787 -17.88 28.92 -16.77
N THR A 788 -19.17 28.69 -17.09
CA THR A 788 -19.94 27.58 -16.56
C THR A 788 -20.27 26.62 -17.69
N PRO A 789 -20.10 25.30 -17.51
CA PRO A 789 -20.42 24.33 -18.54
C PRO A 789 -21.93 24.34 -18.83
N ILE A 790 -22.28 24.12 -20.09
CA ILE A 790 -23.64 23.91 -20.55
C ILE A 790 -23.72 22.42 -20.93
N TYR A 791 -24.52 21.67 -20.18
CA TYR A 791 -24.71 20.24 -20.47
C TYR A 791 -25.77 20.06 -21.56
N ALA A 792 -25.62 19.00 -22.37
CA ALA A 792 -26.61 18.63 -23.34
C ALA A 792 -27.95 18.29 -22.66
N ALA A 793 -29.05 18.35 -23.41
CA ALA A 793 -30.38 18.09 -22.85
C ALA A 793 -30.48 16.69 -22.21
N GLY A 794 -30.96 16.63 -20.97
CA GLY A 794 -31.07 15.40 -20.19
C GLY A 794 -29.76 14.94 -19.56
N HIS A 795 -28.70 15.74 -19.67
CA HIS A 795 -27.38 15.44 -19.11
C HIS A 795 -27.15 16.23 -17.81
N GLY A 796 -26.13 15.83 -17.07
CA GLY A 796 -25.79 16.42 -15.80
C GLY A 796 -26.09 15.49 -14.63
N TRP A 797 -26.40 16.08 -13.46
CA TRP A 797 -26.60 15.35 -12.24
C TRP A 797 -27.85 14.46 -12.24
N THR A 798 -27.70 13.23 -11.72
CA THR A 798 -28.81 12.37 -11.30
C THR A 798 -28.60 11.95 -9.84
N SER A 799 -29.69 11.63 -9.13
CA SER A 799 -29.61 11.09 -7.75
C SER A 799 -28.99 9.68 -7.70
N GLU A 800 -28.93 9.01 -8.84
CA GLU A 800 -28.36 7.69 -9.02
C GLU A 800 -26.93 7.78 -9.56
N SER A 801 -26.25 6.67 -9.59
CA SER A 801 -24.91 6.56 -10.15
C SER A 801 -24.91 6.74 -11.65
N GLY A 802 -24.19 7.71 -12.12
CA GLY A 802 -23.98 7.94 -13.53
C GLY A 802 -24.89 9.01 -14.10
N GLY A 803 -24.39 9.62 -15.11
CA GLY A 803 -25.02 10.61 -15.94
C GLY A 803 -24.29 10.65 -17.26
N LEU A 804 -24.83 11.39 -18.20
CA LEU A 804 -24.13 11.56 -19.46
C LEU A 804 -23.01 12.59 -19.34
N TYR A 805 -23.19 13.64 -18.53
CA TYR A 805 -22.24 14.74 -18.26
C TYR A 805 -21.61 15.36 -19.51
N GLN A 806 -22.14 15.02 -20.68
CA GLN A 806 -21.67 15.52 -21.98
C GLN A 806 -22.08 16.96 -22.16
N GLN A 807 -21.19 17.74 -22.73
CA GLN A 807 -21.44 19.15 -22.96
C GLN A 807 -22.31 19.37 -24.23
N ALA A 808 -23.09 20.44 -24.23
CA ALA A 808 -23.73 20.93 -25.43
C ALA A 808 -22.68 21.64 -26.33
N THR A 809 -22.91 21.67 -27.62
CA THR A 809 -21.98 22.26 -28.61
C THR A 809 -21.66 23.76 -28.41
N ASN A 810 -22.51 24.48 -27.66
CA ASN A 810 -22.28 25.86 -27.27
C ASN A 810 -21.67 26.03 -25.88
N SER A 811 -21.25 24.94 -25.22
CA SER A 811 -20.53 25.00 -23.95
C SER A 811 -19.12 25.53 -24.10
N PRO A 812 -18.60 26.32 -23.16
CA PRO A 812 -17.23 26.83 -23.22
C PRO A 812 -16.14 25.76 -23.30
N GLY A 813 -16.42 24.55 -22.83
CA GLY A 813 -15.45 23.44 -22.82
C GLY A 813 -15.62 22.40 -23.94
N TYR A 814 -16.62 22.59 -24.83
CA TYR A 814 -16.86 21.66 -25.95
C TYR A 814 -15.76 21.79 -27.00
N ASP A 815 -15.09 20.68 -27.37
CA ASP A 815 -13.95 20.63 -28.31
C ASP A 815 -12.80 21.58 -27.97
N ARG A 816 -12.58 21.89 -26.68
CA ARG A 816 -11.59 22.90 -26.22
C ARG A 816 -10.44 22.32 -25.42
N GLY A 817 -10.47 21.06 -25.11
CA GLY A 817 -9.40 20.42 -24.37
C GLY A 817 -8.13 20.23 -25.20
N VAL A 818 -7.00 20.16 -24.53
CA VAL A 818 -5.73 19.78 -25.13
C VAL A 818 -5.59 18.26 -25.23
N ARG A 819 -4.96 17.80 -26.30
CA ARG A 819 -4.69 16.38 -26.45
C ARG A 819 -3.64 15.89 -25.45
N LEU A 820 -4.00 14.86 -24.70
CA LEU A 820 -3.14 14.14 -23.75
C LEU A 820 -2.98 12.69 -24.26
N PRO A 821 -1.85 12.36 -24.91
CA PRO A 821 -1.67 11.05 -25.53
C PRO A 821 -1.96 9.90 -24.55
N ASN A 822 -2.75 8.91 -25.00
CA ASN A 822 -3.28 7.77 -24.25
C ASN A 822 -4.44 8.10 -23.29
N PHE A 823 -4.57 9.32 -22.79
CA PHE A 823 -5.63 9.69 -21.84
C PHE A 823 -6.92 10.16 -22.52
N ASN A 824 -6.84 10.73 -23.71
CA ASN A 824 -7.99 11.24 -24.47
C ASN A 824 -7.87 11.07 -25.99
N ASP A 825 -7.15 10.06 -26.46
CA ASP A 825 -6.94 9.82 -27.90
C ASP A 825 -8.24 9.46 -28.67
N ASN A 826 -9.27 9.06 -27.95
CA ASN A 826 -10.55 8.62 -28.50
C ASN A 826 -11.61 9.74 -28.55
N PHE A 827 -11.21 11.00 -28.49
CA PHE A 827 -12.13 12.14 -28.60
C PHE A 827 -12.85 12.16 -29.97
N THR A 828 -14.00 12.79 -29.99
CA THR A 828 -14.80 13.08 -31.20
C THR A 828 -14.79 14.58 -31.46
N GLY A 829 -15.11 15.04 -32.67
CA GLY A 829 -15.13 16.46 -32.98
C GLY A 829 -13.74 17.00 -33.36
N SER A 830 -13.50 18.30 -33.11
CA SER A 830 -12.26 19.00 -33.48
C SER A 830 -11.17 18.96 -32.42
N GLY A 831 -11.50 18.57 -31.20
CA GLY A 831 -10.62 18.41 -30.05
C GLY A 831 -11.32 17.67 -28.91
N PRO A 832 -10.58 17.25 -27.85
CA PRO A 832 -11.21 16.66 -26.68
C PRO A 832 -12.14 17.67 -25.98
N ASP A 833 -13.23 17.17 -25.41
CA ASP A 833 -14.04 17.96 -24.50
C ASP A 833 -13.29 18.17 -23.16
N VAL A 834 -13.48 19.34 -22.56
CA VAL A 834 -13.05 19.58 -21.18
C VAL A 834 -14.01 18.86 -20.23
N GLY A 835 -13.47 18.19 -19.19
CA GLY A 835 -14.28 17.43 -18.21
C GLY A 835 -14.24 15.92 -18.40
N ALA A 836 -15.00 15.21 -17.58
CA ALA A 836 -14.90 13.75 -17.46
C ALA A 836 -15.51 13.01 -18.67
N ALA A 837 -16.61 13.50 -19.20
CA ALA A 837 -17.33 12.88 -20.31
C ALA A 837 -16.95 13.51 -21.65
N GLU A 838 -16.88 12.69 -22.67
CA GLU A 838 -16.64 13.09 -24.05
C GLU A 838 -17.95 13.01 -24.85
N THR A 839 -18.30 14.08 -25.58
CA THR A 839 -19.50 14.11 -26.41
C THR A 839 -19.42 13.06 -27.53
N GLY A 840 -20.53 12.38 -27.77
CA GLY A 840 -20.59 11.30 -28.77
C GLY A 840 -20.04 9.94 -28.29
N ARG A 841 -19.57 9.86 -27.04
CA ARG A 841 -19.19 8.61 -26.41
C ARG A 841 -20.31 8.06 -25.51
N PRO A 842 -20.28 6.77 -25.15
CA PRO A 842 -21.24 6.20 -24.20
C PRO A 842 -21.24 6.96 -22.87
N ALA A 843 -22.38 6.94 -22.18
CA ALA A 843 -22.52 7.53 -20.86
C ALA A 843 -21.57 6.87 -19.87
N MET A 844 -20.94 7.69 -19.02
CA MET A 844 -20.16 7.20 -17.89
C MET A 844 -21.00 6.34 -16.96
N ARG A 845 -20.46 5.23 -16.50
CA ARG A 845 -21.14 4.29 -15.60
C ARG A 845 -20.24 3.98 -14.41
N PHE A 846 -20.86 3.95 -13.23
CA PHE A 846 -20.14 3.77 -11.96
C PHE A 846 -20.80 2.66 -11.14
N GLY A 847 -20.08 2.19 -10.13
CA GLY A 847 -20.53 1.13 -9.23
C GLY A 847 -20.69 -0.20 -9.94
N ILE A 848 -21.48 -1.08 -9.38
CA ILE A 848 -21.70 -2.44 -9.92
C ILE A 848 -22.22 -2.41 -11.35
N LYS A 849 -23.06 -1.44 -11.68
CA LYS A 849 -23.58 -1.24 -13.04
C LYS A 849 -22.48 -0.85 -14.05
N GLY A 850 -21.36 -0.27 -13.60
CA GLY A 850 -20.20 0.08 -14.42
C GLY A 850 -19.40 -1.12 -14.90
N ALA A 851 -19.47 -2.23 -14.16
CA ALA A 851 -18.76 -3.46 -14.52
C ALA A 851 -19.40 -4.23 -15.69
N THR A 852 -20.65 -3.91 -16.08
CA THR A 852 -21.34 -4.60 -17.16
C THR A 852 -21.06 -3.85 -18.47
N PRO A 853 -20.50 -4.48 -19.52
CA PRO A 853 -20.34 -3.85 -20.81
C PRO A 853 -21.68 -3.28 -21.32
N ALA A 854 -21.65 -2.09 -21.92
CA ALA A 854 -22.81 -1.61 -22.67
C ALA A 854 -23.08 -2.60 -23.81
N THR A 855 -24.27 -3.18 -23.87
CA THR A 855 -24.67 -4.08 -24.95
C THR A 855 -24.64 -3.28 -26.26
N SER A 856 -23.72 -3.65 -27.15
CA SER A 856 -23.49 -3.15 -28.51
C SER A 856 -22.40 -2.07 -28.68
N SER A 857 -21.20 -2.48 -28.90
CA SER A 857 -20.31 -2.01 -29.95
C SER A 857 -19.04 -2.88 -29.98
N SER A 858 -18.54 -3.17 -31.18
CA SER A 858 -17.44 -4.09 -31.44
C SER A 858 -16.03 -3.56 -31.10
N ASP A 859 -15.92 -2.45 -30.39
CA ASP A 859 -14.66 -1.83 -29.99
C ASP A 859 -14.53 -1.84 -28.46
N GLY A 860 -14.35 -3.04 -27.92
CA GLY A 860 -14.22 -3.22 -26.48
C GLY A 860 -12.87 -2.73 -25.95
N ALA A 861 -12.80 -1.90 -25.04
CA ALA A 861 -11.80 -1.44 -24.08
C ALA A 861 -11.63 0.08 -24.04
N ALA A 862 -11.98 0.83 -25.10
CA ALA A 862 -11.90 2.30 -25.12
C ALA A 862 -13.17 3.00 -24.59
N ASP A 863 -14.20 2.26 -24.20
CA ASP A 863 -15.55 2.80 -23.90
C ASP A 863 -15.99 2.59 -22.44
N ARG A 864 -15.08 2.27 -21.54
CA ARG A 864 -15.41 2.15 -20.11
C ARG A 864 -15.05 3.38 -19.30
#